data_b2fe7d067d1ed3408d709f83e7ed762f
#
_entry.id   b2fe7d067d1ed3408d709f83e7ed762f
#
_cell.length_a   1.000
_cell.length_b   1.000
_cell.length_c   1.000
_cell.angle_alpha   90.00
_cell.angle_beta   90.00
_cell.angle_gamma   90.00
#
_symmetry.space_group_name_H-M   'P 1'
#
loop_
_entity.id
_entity.type
_entity.pdbx_description
1 polymer ?
#
loop_
_entity_poly.entity_id
_entity_poly.type
_entity_poly.pdbx_seq_one_letter_code
_entity_poly.pdbx_strand_id
1 'polypeptide(L)'
;MLSNTESKASQANGAEGLRAHRGRAGAGAAPGAQGLKATRAPLVRKLETKVASIKKLQDITNNVYAASSLQEILNDLSDEITGLFNAERLTVYQVDGIKRELSSQVKSDAGTTEIRLPISTESIAGYAALKQQLLNIKDVYDEKELKAIDPVLKFDKNWDVRTGFRTRQVLVYPIVFRRYLLGVLQLMNRKDGEPFDKTDENTIRELAEILGIALFNQKRMAKNKTSKFDYLLENHLLTQKELNKAIGYARQAGQPIESHLIKNLKIPKKDVLESLSNYYRVPYVEYNSKMPIPGELLVGLKVPFMRKNVWVPLGIEDGKIIIAVDNPYDLQKIDEIKALFPGKIVSFKVALKQDILDTISLFTQDEKEIAEIDDILSQLQDEAEEFEEGDDVIDEGDSAVVQLVNKIILDAVSRGASDIHIEPYAGRQNTQVRFRVDGNCYIYQTIPYNYKNAVISRIKIMSDLDIAERRLPQDGKIKFKKYSGRDIELRVATVPTQGGLEDVVLRILQSGDPIPLDRIGFSKRNYENFLKAIIQPYGLIFVCGPTGSGKTTTLHSALGYINKPETKIWTAEDPVEITQKGLRQVQIKSKIGFDFAAAMRAFLRADPDVIMVGEMRDQETTRIGIEASLTGHLVLSTLHTNSAPESITRLLDMGMDPFNFADAVLCILAQRLVLTLCPDCKRAYHPSRKEYDDLVRLYDPELFEKNVGIEYNDDLTLYAPEGCENCNSTGYRGRMGLHELLMGTDVIKKMIQNKARVEELRKQAIEDGMTTLKQDGIEKIFAGHTDMLQVRKVTIK
;
A
#
# COMPACT_ATOMS: atom_id res chain seq x y z
N MET A 1 13.98 -8.47 -40.74
CA MET A 1 13.26 -9.67 -41.22
C MET A 1 12.04 -9.82 -40.36
N LEU A 2 10.93 -9.41 -40.92
CA LEU A 2 9.62 -10.08 -41.00
C LEU A 2 9.03 -10.50 -39.64
N SER A 3 7.84 -10.25 -39.29
CA SER A 3 6.66 -9.52 -39.82
C SER A 3 5.55 -9.60 -38.77
N ASN A 4 4.89 -8.50 -38.58
CA ASN A 4 3.43 -8.30 -38.45
C ASN A 4 2.53 -9.48 -38.07
N THR A 5 1.64 -9.25 -37.12
CA THR A 5 0.24 -8.97 -37.46
C THR A 5 -0.54 -8.43 -36.24
N GLU A 6 -1.30 -7.42 -36.58
CA GLU A 6 -2.29 -6.69 -35.78
C GLU A 6 -3.49 -7.54 -35.35
N SER A 7 -4.14 -7.17 -34.28
CA SER A 7 -5.59 -7.07 -34.30
C SER A 7 -6.13 -6.18 -33.18
N LYS A 8 -6.89 -5.21 -33.61
CA LYS A 8 -7.64 -4.19 -32.89
C LYS A 8 -8.73 -4.80 -32.01
N ALA A 9 -8.98 -4.19 -30.88
CA ALA A 9 -10.28 -4.17 -30.25
C ALA A 9 -10.55 -2.80 -29.67
N SER A 10 -11.61 -2.19 -30.15
CA SER A 10 -12.11 -0.86 -29.81
C SER A 10 -12.94 -0.88 -28.56
N GLN A 11 -12.75 0.17 -27.78
CA GLN A 11 -13.62 0.65 -26.72
C GLN A 11 -14.95 1.21 -27.25
N ALA A 12 -15.97 1.21 -26.43
CA ALA A 12 -16.93 2.30 -26.36
C ALA A 12 -17.56 2.41 -24.97
N ASN A 13 -17.28 3.52 -24.33
CA ASN A 13 -18.00 4.12 -23.20
C ASN A 13 -19.23 4.88 -23.71
N GLY A 14 -20.19 5.15 -22.81
CA GLY A 14 -21.09 6.29 -22.94
C GLY A 14 -22.39 6.12 -22.20
N ALA A 15 -22.46 6.57 -20.95
CA ALA A 15 -23.69 6.92 -20.26
C ALA A 15 -23.93 8.43 -20.40
N GLU A 16 -25.18 8.82 -20.61
CA GLU A 16 -25.86 10.06 -20.21
C GLU A 16 -27.14 10.17 -21.05
N GLY A 17 -28.19 10.25 -20.51
CA GLY A 17 -29.16 11.01 -19.86
C GLY A 17 -29.76 12.14 -20.71
N LEU A 18 -31.05 12.03 -21.12
CA LEU A 18 -31.84 13.21 -21.48
C LEU A 18 -33.33 12.97 -21.20
N ARG A 19 -33.90 13.98 -20.59
CA ARG A 19 -35.32 14.11 -20.18
C ARG A 19 -36.25 14.46 -21.38
N ALA A 20 -37.42 13.88 -21.25
CA ALA A 20 -38.73 14.27 -21.74
C ALA A 20 -38.93 15.50 -22.64
N HIS A 21 -39.60 15.27 -23.77
CA HIS A 21 -40.68 16.18 -24.25
C HIS A 21 -41.86 15.38 -24.81
N ARG A 22 -43.04 15.76 -24.34
CA ARG A 22 -44.35 15.30 -24.84
C ARG A 22 -44.68 15.98 -26.18
N GLY A 23 -45.12 15.20 -27.14
CA GLY A 23 -45.78 15.69 -28.34
C GLY A 23 -46.71 14.62 -28.91
N ARG A 24 -48.03 14.90 -29.01
CA ARG A 24 -49.08 14.07 -29.55
C ARG A 24 -49.03 14.02 -31.09
N ALA A 25 -49.33 12.90 -31.66
CA ALA A 25 -50.42 12.59 -32.64
C ALA A 25 -49.96 11.65 -33.75
N GLY A 26 -50.80 10.75 -34.13
CA GLY A 26 -50.80 10.17 -35.48
C GLY A 26 -50.80 8.63 -35.52
N ALA A 27 -51.95 8.06 -35.70
CA ALA A 27 -52.21 6.63 -35.93
C ALA A 27 -51.61 6.16 -37.26
N GLY A 28 -51.02 4.95 -37.26
CA GLY A 28 -50.54 4.22 -38.44
C GLY A 28 -50.16 2.80 -38.04
N ALA A 29 -51.07 1.89 -38.18
CA ALA A 29 -50.85 0.45 -37.93
C ALA A 29 -49.93 -0.14 -39.02
N ALA A 30 -48.89 -0.86 -38.60
CA ALA A 30 -48.15 -1.80 -39.42
C ALA A 30 -47.96 -3.13 -38.69
N PRO A 31 -48.23 -4.27 -39.31
CA PRO A 31 -48.23 -5.59 -38.66
C PRO A 31 -46.80 -6.18 -38.58
N GLY A 32 -46.34 -6.47 -37.39
CA GLY A 32 -44.99 -7.08 -37.23
C GLY A 32 -44.58 -7.46 -35.81
N ALA A 33 -45.42 -7.18 -34.79
CA ALA A 33 -45.03 -7.28 -33.40
C ALA A 33 -45.33 -8.65 -32.72
N GLN A 34 -45.94 -9.61 -33.41
CA GLN A 34 -46.24 -10.94 -32.82
C GLN A 34 -45.15 -11.99 -33.06
N GLY A 35 -44.22 -11.85 -34.01
CA GLY A 35 -43.14 -12.83 -34.28
C GLY A 35 -41.97 -12.76 -33.33
N LEU A 36 -41.69 -11.62 -32.68
CA LEU A 36 -40.52 -11.42 -31.82
C LEU A 36 -40.71 -11.83 -30.36
N LYS A 37 -41.97 -12.00 -29.92
CA LYS A 37 -42.24 -12.49 -28.55
C LYS A 37 -42.20 -14.01 -28.43
N ALA A 38 -42.51 -14.74 -29.50
CA ALA A 38 -42.51 -16.21 -29.53
C ALA A 38 -41.11 -16.83 -29.56
N THR A 39 -40.09 -16.11 -30.05
CA THR A 39 -38.68 -16.60 -30.11
C THR A 39 -37.83 -16.23 -28.88
N ARG A 40 -38.26 -15.26 -28.07
CA ARG A 40 -37.54 -14.88 -26.83
C ARG A 40 -37.83 -15.81 -25.63
N ALA A 41 -39.02 -16.31 -25.49
CA ALA A 41 -39.42 -17.15 -24.36
C ALA A 41 -38.61 -18.47 -24.25
N PRO A 42 -38.36 -19.23 -25.31
CA PRO A 42 -37.54 -20.44 -25.24
C PRO A 42 -36.06 -20.14 -24.98
N LEU A 43 -35.54 -18.99 -25.44
CA LEU A 43 -34.16 -18.60 -25.22
C LEU A 43 -33.89 -18.17 -23.76
N VAL A 44 -34.83 -17.43 -23.17
CA VAL A 44 -34.77 -17.02 -21.74
C VAL A 44 -34.87 -18.26 -20.84
N ARG A 45 -35.79 -19.18 -21.11
CA ARG A 45 -35.91 -20.45 -20.39
C ARG A 45 -34.65 -21.30 -20.48
N LYS A 46 -34.01 -21.34 -21.66
CA LYS A 46 -32.76 -22.06 -21.87
C LYS A 46 -31.56 -21.43 -21.13
N LEU A 47 -31.53 -20.12 -20.99
CA LEU A 47 -30.56 -19.37 -20.19
C LEU A 47 -30.79 -19.57 -18.68
N GLU A 48 -32.01 -19.50 -18.22
CA GLU A 48 -32.38 -19.76 -16.82
C GLU A 48 -32.02 -21.18 -16.38
N THR A 49 -32.29 -22.16 -17.23
CA THR A 49 -31.89 -23.57 -16.97
C THR A 49 -30.37 -23.73 -16.91
N LYS A 50 -29.65 -23.04 -17.79
CA LYS A 50 -28.17 -23.06 -17.80
C LYS A 50 -27.54 -22.38 -16.57
N VAL A 51 -28.13 -21.27 -16.13
CA VAL A 51 -27.69 -20.59 -14.89
C VAL A 51 -27.98 -21.45 -13.65
N ALA A 52 -29.14 -22.12 -13.62
CA ALA A 52 -29.48 -23.05 -12.53
C ALA A 52 -28.54 -24.27 -12.47
N SER A 53 -28.12 -24.81 -13.63
CA SER A 53 -27.14 -25.91 -13.69
C SER A 53 -25.75 -25.48 -13.23
N ILE A 54 -25.28 -24.28 -13.63
CA ILE A 54 -23.99 -23.73 -13.18
C ILE A 54 -23.99 -23.52 -11.67
N LYS A 55 -25.09 -23.01 -11.12
CA LYS A 55 -25.21 -22.80 -9.66
C LYS A 55 -25.15 -24.12 -8.89
N LYS A 56 -25.87 -25.15 -9.39
CA LYS A 56 -25.81 -26.50 -8.79
C LYS A 56 -24.42 -27.10 -8.84
N LEU A 57 -23.71 -26.95 -9.97
CA LEU A 57 -22.33 -27.44 -10.10
C LEU A 57 -21.39 -26.71 -9.10
N GLN A 58 -21.61 -25.42 -8.89
CA GLN A 58 -20.83 -24.64 -7.91
C GLN A 58 -21.11 -25.09 -6.47
N ASP A 59 -22.36 -25.40 -6.12
CA ASP A 59 -22.73 -25.93 -4.80
C ASP A 59 -22.10 -27.33 -4.60
N ILE A 60 -22.18 -28.22 -5.60
CA ILE A 60 -21.51 -29.54 -5.57
C ILE A 60 -19.99 -29.37 -5.40
N THR A 61 -19.38 -28.41 -6.10
CA THR A 61 -17.96 -28.12 -6.00
C THR A 61 -17.55 -27.75 -4.58
N ASN A 62 -18.28 -26.85 -3.94
CA ASN A 62 -18.07 -26.43 -2.57
C ASN A 62 -18.18 -27.59 -1.58
N ASN A 63 -19.17 -28.45 -1.77
CA ASN A 63 -19.42 -29.62 -0.92
C ASN A 63 -18.34 -30.71 -1.12
N VAL A 64 -17.86 -30.91 -2.35
CA VAL A 64 -16.72 -31.83 -2.64
C VAL A 64 -15.44 -31.37 -1.94
N TYR A 65 -15.17 -30.05 -1.90
CA TYR A 65 -14.01 -29.51 -1.18
C TYR A 65 -14.17 -29.54 0.35
N ALA A 66 -15.39 -29.48 0.86
CA ALA A 66 -15.68 -29.55 2.30
C ALA A 66 -15.64 -30.98 2.86
N ALA A 67 -15.81 -32.00 2.01
CA ALA A 67 -15.89 -33.40 2.40
C ALA A 67 -14.56 -33.95 2.94
N SER A 68 -14.61 -34.61 4.09
CA SER A 68 -13.46 -35.19 4.79
C SER A 68 -13.05 -36.55 4.25
N SER A 69 -13.93 -37.22 3.50
CA SER A 69 -13.67 -38.55 2.91
C SER A 69 -14.42 -38.77 1.60
N LEU A 70 -13.90 -39.69 0.78
CA LEU A 70 -14.62 -40.11 -0.43
C LEU A 70 -15.98 -40.74 -0.11
N GLN A 71 -16.09 -41.44 1.01
CA GLN A 71 -17.32 -42.04 1.49
C GLN A 71 -18.40 -40.99 1.73
N GLU A 72 -18.03 -39.82 2.24
CA GLU A 72 -18.89 -38.65 2.45
C GLU A 72 -19.34 -38.07 1.11
N ILE A 73 -18.40 -37.89 0.17
CA ILE A 73 -18.71 -37.45 -1.21
C ILE A 73 -19.70 -38.38 -1.89
N LEU A 74 -19.49 -39.70 -1.76
CA LEU A 74 -20.38 -40.70 -2.38
C LEU A 74 -21.74 -40.80 -1.72
N ASN A 75 -21.84 -40.64 -0.40
CA ASN A 75 -23.09 -40.75 0.33
C ASN A 75 -23.94 -39.49 0.28
N ASP A 76 -23.32 -38.32 0.40
CA ASP A 76 -24.03 -37.05 0.62
C ASP A 76 -24.25 -36.28 -0.70
N LEU A 77 -23.41 -36.49 -1.72
CA LEU A 77 -23.51 -35.77 -2.99
C LEU A 77 -24.05 -36.61 -4.16
N SER A 78 -24.30 -37.90 -3.95
CA SER A 78 -24.80 -38.80 -5.00
C SER A 78 -26.12 -38.30 -5.59
N ASP A 79 -27.07 -37.87 -4.73
CA ASP A 79 -28.38 -37.41 -5.15
C ASP A 79 -28.31 -36.05 -5.86
N GLU A 80 -27.40 -35.15 -5.42
CA GLU A 80 -27.17 -33.86 -6.06
C GLU A 80 -26.55 -34.03 -7.44
N ILE A 81 -25.56 -34.93 -7.57
CA ILE A 81 -24.91 -35.21 -8.86
C ILE A 81 -25.89 -35.93 -9.82
N THR A 82 -26.63 -36.95 -9.38
CA THR A 82 -27.65 -37.58 -10.22
C THR A 82 -28.74 -36.60 -10.65
N GLY A 83 -29.13 -35.70 -9.77
CA GLY A 83 -30.06 -34.60 -10.05
C GLY A 83 -29.54 -33.57 -11.05
N LEU A 84 -28.21 -33.34 -11.14
CA LEU A 84 -27.59 -32.41 -12.09
C LEU A 84 -27.67 -32.95 -13.51
N PHE A 85 -27.48 -34.29 -13.70
CA PHE A 85 -27.50 -34.98 -14.99
C PHE A 85 -28.85 -35.62 -15.33
N ASN A 86 -29.86 -35.45 -14.46
CA ASN A 86 -31.14 -36.17 -14.57
C ASN A 86 -30.96 -37.69 -14.72
N ALA A 87 -29.90 -38.26 -14.07
CA ALA A 87 -29.54 -39.65 -14.15
C ALA A 87 -30.23 -40.48 -13.05
N GLU A 88 -30.47 -41.79 -13.35
CA GLU A 88 -31.04 -42.72 -12.40
C GLU A 88 -30.02 -43.18 -11.36
N ARG A 89 -28.75 -43.36 -11.78
CA ARG A 89 -27.71 -43.91 -10.94
C ARG A 89 -26.34 -43.26 -11.22
N LEU A 90 -25.58 -43.08 -10.17
CA LEU A 90 -24.17 -42.68 -10.19
C LEU A 90 -23.33 -43.79 -9.59
N THR A 91 -22.15 -44.06 -10.18
CA THR A 91 -21.09 -44.85 -9.56
C THR A 91 -19.75 -44.17 -9.73
N VAL A 92 -19.02 -44.02 -8.62
CA VAL A 92 -17.65 -43.52 -8.63
C VAL A 92 -16.71 -44.65 -8.24
N TYR A 93 -15.80 -44.95 -9.15
CA TYR A 93 -14.78 -45.98 -8.94
C TYR A 93 -13.47 -45.32 -8.52
N GLN A 94 -12.78 -45.92 -7.57
CA GLN A 94 -11.39 -45.61 -7.23
C GLN A 94 -10.43 -46.59 -7.91
N VAL A 95 -9.25 -46.12 -8.27
CA VAL A 95 -8.17 -46.94 -8.78
C VAL A 95 -7.34 -47.52 -7.65
N ASP A 96 -7.29 -48.85 -7.57
CA ASP A 96 -6.24 -49.57 -6.83
C ASP A 96 -5.04 -49.77 -7.77
N GLY A 97 -4.04 -48.93 -7.61
CA GLY A 97 -2.84 -48.92 -8.48
C GLY A 97 -1.95 -50.17 -8.28
N ILE A 98 -2.08 -50.89 -7.17
CA ILE A 98 -1.30 -52.12 -6.88
C ILE A 98 -1.93 -53.29 -7.59
N LYS A 99 -3.25 -53.41 -7.50
CA LYS A 99 -3.98 -54.54 -8.13
C LYS A 99 -4.42 -54.28 -9.56
N ARG A 100 -4.26 -53.03 -10.06
CA ARG A 100 -4.78 -52.60 -11.36
C ARG A 100 -6.29 -52.79 -11.51
N GLU A 101 -7.04 -52.55 -10.47
CA GLU A 101 -8.50 -52.69 -10.41
C GLU A 101 -9.18 -51.35 -10.10
N LEU A 102 -10.44 -51.24 -10.53
CA LEU A 102 -11.39 -50.22 -10.10
C LEU A 102 -12.23 -50.79 -8.95
N SER A 103 -12.35 -50.07 -7.84
CA SER A 103 -13.22 -50.44 -6.73
C SER A 103 -14.25 -49.37 -6.44
N SER A 104 -15.51 -49.74 -6.12
CA SER A 104 -16.59 -48.87 -5.69
C SER A 104 -17.40 -49.55 -4.60
N GLN A 105 -18.02 -48.76 -3.73
CA GLN A 105 -18.97 -49.23 -2.74
C GLN A 105 -20.38 -48.72 -3.11
N VAL A 106 -21.31 -49.64 -3.29
CA VAL A 106 -22.69 -49.32 -3.64
C VAL A 106 -23.61 -49.74 -2.51
N LYS A 107 -24.47 -48.82 -2.05
CA LYS A 107 -25.53 -49.12 -1.10
C LYS A 107 -26.69 -49.78 -1.82
N SER A 108 -27.17 -50.92 -1.31
CA SER A 108 -28.42 -51.60 -1.68
C SER A 108 -29.27 -51.83 -0.45
N ASP A 109 -30.55 -52.17 -0.60
CA ASP A 109 -31.46 -52.49 0.48
C ASP A 109 -30.97 -53.66 1.36
N ALA A 110 -30.00 -54.46 0.88
CA ALA A 110 -29.37 -55.60 1.56
C ALA A 110 -28.03 -55.26 2.24
N GLY A 111 -27.60 -53.97 2.19
CA GLY A 111 -26.31 -53.50 2.76
C GLY A 111 -25.33 -52.89 1.73
N THR A 112 -24.12 -52.56 2.15
CA THR A 112 -23.07 -52.02 1.29
C THR A 112 -22.30 -53.13 0.60
N THR A 113 -22.32 -53.17 -0.75
CA THR A 113 -21.59 -54.16 -1.53
C THR A 113 -20.40 -53.49 -2.24
N GLU A 114 -19.21 -54.10 -2.12
CA GLU A 114 -18.02 -53.65 -2.83
C GLU A 114 -18.02 -54.25 -4.27
N ILE A 115 -17.89 -53.37 -5.27
CA ILE A 115 -17.71 -53.74 -6.67
C ILE A 115 -16.25 -53.60 -7.03
N ARG A 116 -15.64 -54.62 -7.63
CA ARG A 116 -14.28 -54.60 -8.16
C ARG A 116 -14.30 -54.95 -9.65
N LEU A 117 -13.66 -54.14 -10.48
CA LEU A 117 -13.56 -54.34 -11.93
C LEU A 117 -12.12 -54.21 -12.38
N PRO A 118 -11.60 -55.08 -13.24
CA PRO A 118 -10.28 -54.93 -13.80
C PRO A 118 -10.21 -53.70 -14.72
N ILE A 119 -9.05 -53.00 -14.74
CA ILE A 119 -8.77 -51.95 -15.72
C ILE A 119 -8.42 -52.65 -17.06
N SER A 120 -9.45 -53.01 -17.80
CA SER A 120 -9.37 -53.77 -19.03
C SER A 120 -10.52 -53.41 -19.97
N THR A 121 -10.58 -54.05 -21.14
CA THR A 121 -11.64 -53.88 -22.12
C THR A 121 -12.92 -54.69 -21.80
N GLU A 122 -12.94 -55.41 -20.69
CA GLU A 122 -14.06 -56.29 -20.30
C GLU A 122 -15.26 -55.57 -19.69
N SER A 123 -15.08 -54.30 -19.33
CA SER A 123 -16.14 -53.45 -18.79
C SER A 123 -16.02 -52.02 -19.32
N ILE A 124 -17.17 -51.30 -19.41
CA ILE A 124 -17.21 -49.90 -19.90
C ILE A 124 -16.35 -49.00 -19.01
N ALA A 125 -16.47 -49.10 -17.67
CA ALA A 125 -15.67 -48.34 -16.74
C ALA A 125 -14.17 -48.70 -16.80
N GLY A 126 -13.83 -49.98 -16.92
CA GLY A 126 -12.48 -50.46 -17.09
C GLY A 126 -11.84 -49.98 -18.40
N TYR A 127 -12.60 -49.94 -19.51
CA TYR A 127 -12.16 -49.39 -20.76
C TYR A 127 -11.91 -47.87 -20.68
N ALA A 128 -12.85 -47.11 -20.11
CA ALA A 128 -12.67 -45.67 -19.92
C ALA A 128 -11.44 -45.37 -19.07
N ALA A 129 -11.15 -46.16 -18.04
CA ALA A 129 -9.94 -46.09 -17.24
C ALA A 129 -8.67 -46.40 -18.06
N LEU A 130 -8.70 -47.45 -18.86
CA LEU A 130 -7.57 -47.91 -19.67
C LEU A 130 -7.16 -46.91 -20.75
N LYS A 131 -8.16 -46.40 -21.50
CA LYS A 131 -7.95 -45.46 -22.61
C LYS A 131 -7.93 -43.98 -22.16
N GLN A 132 -8.36 -43.68 -20.94
CA GLN A 132 -8.54 -42.32 -20.42
C GLN A 132 -9.40 -41.45 -21.35
N GLN A 133 -10.49 -41.98 -21.86
CA GLN A 133 -11.42 -41.34 -22.77
C GLN A 133 -12.84 -41.27 -22.20
N LEU A 134 -13.59 -40.26 -22.64
CA LEU A 134 -15.01 -40.14 -22.41
C LEU A 134 -15.73 -41.19 -23.27
N LEU A 135 -16.70 -41.90 -22.69
CA LEU A 135 -17.63 -42.76 -23.38
C LEU A 135 -19.06 -42.27 -23.12
N ASN A 136 -19.81 -42.06 -24.20
CA ASN A 136 -21.25 -41.76 -24.15
C ASN A 136 -21.96 -42.78 -25.00
N ILE A 137 -22.62 -43.78 -24.38
CA ILE A 137 -23.25 -44.94 -25.00
C ILE A 137 -24.76 -44.82 -24.83
N LYS A 138 -25.51 -44.86 -25.92
CA LYS A 138 -26.95 -44.70 -25.96
C LYS A 138 -27.70 -45.97 -25.59
N ASP A 139 -27.17 -47.14 -26.00
CA ASP A 139 -27.68 -48.41 -25.56
C ASP A 139 -26.53 -49.44 -25.42
N VAL A 140 -26.24 -49.83 -24.15
CA VAL A 140 -25.18 -50.78 -23.81
C VAL A 140 -25.49 -52.20 -24.30
N TYR A 141 -26.73 -52.48 -24.75
CA TYR A 141 -27.13 -53.77 -25.34
C TYR A 141 -26.99 -53.77 -26.87
N ASP A 142 -26.75 -52.60 -27.50
CA ASP A 142 -26.48 -52.55 -28.94
C ASP A 142 -24.97 -52.87 -29.20
N GLU A 143 -24.74 -54.15 -29.56
CA GLU A 143 -23.37 -54.58 -29.87
C GLU A 143 -22.73 -53.81 -31.05
N LYS A 144 -23.52 -53.21 -31.94
CA LYS A 144 -22.98 -52.44 -33.07
C LYS A 144 -22.42 -51.10 -32.56
N GLU A 145 -23.11 -50.46 -31.62
CA GLU A 145 -22.65 -49.24 -31.00
C GLU A 145 -21.35 -49.48 -30.21
N LEU A 146 -21.30 -50.54 -29.38
CA LEU A 146 -20.08 -50.89 -28.62
C LEU A 146 -18.89 -51.21 -29.55
N LYS A 147 -19.11 -52.03 -30.61
CA LYS A 147 -18.07 -52.37 -31.58
C LYS A 147 -17.62 -51.21 -32.45
N ALA A 148 -18.44 -50.18 -32.63
CA ALA A 148 -18.05 -48.96 -33.31
C ALA A 148 -17.10 -48.10 -32.47
N ILE A 149 -17.17 -48.20 -31.13
CA ILE A 149 -16.23 -47.55 -30.21
C ILE A 149 -14.91 -48.31 -30.16
N ASP A 150 -14.96 -49.61 -29.92
CA ASP A 150 -13.82 -50.52 -29.96
C ASP A 150 -14.29 -51.96 -30.18
N PRO A 151 -13.68 -52.74 -31.13
CA PRO A 151 -14.07 -54.13 -31.43
C PRO A 151 -14.03 -55.08 -30.22
N VAL A 152 -13.27 -54.76 -29.18
CA VAL A 152 -13.06 -55.60 -28.00
C VAL A 152 -13.92 -55.17 -26.83
N LEU A 153 -14.59 -53.97 -26.89
CA LEU A 153 -15.41 -53.45 -25.80
C LEU A 153 -16.64 -54.35 -25.57
N LYS A 154 -16.84 -54.76 -24.31
CA LYS A 154 -17.98 -55.59 -23.89
C LYS A 154 -18.70 -54.97 -22.74
N PHE A 155 -20.03 -55.20 -22.64
CA PHE A 155 -20.86 -54.91 -21.48
C PHE A 155 -21.21 -56.21 -20.75
N ASP A 156 -20.88 -56.29 -19.45
CA ASP A 156 -21.22 -57.45 -18.65
C ASP A 156 -22.68 -57.36 -18.14
N LYS A 157 -23.56 -58.11 -18.83
CA LYS A 157 -25.00 -58.18 -18.52
C LYS A 157 -25.32 -58.87 -17.18
N ASN A 158 -24.35 -59.56 -16.55
CA ASN A 158 -24.56 -60.24 -15.28
C ASN A 158 -24.77 -59.26 -14.11
N TRP A 159 -24.28 -58.03 -14.23
CA TRP A 159 -24.53 -57.01 -13.24
C TRP A 159 -25.98 -56.58 -13.19
N ASP A 160 -26.65 -56.37 -14.32
CA ASP A 160 -28.06 -56.05 -14.41
C ASP A 160 -28.92 -57.14 -13.78
N VAL A 161 -28.57 -58.44 -14.03
CA VAL A 161 -29.29 -59.58 -13.46
C VAL A 161 -29.09 -59.62 -11.92
N ARG A 162 -27.91 -59.34 -11.41
CA ARG A 162 -27.60 -59.39 -9.96
C ARG A 162 -28.23 -58.24 -9.18
N THR A 163 -28.31 -57.09 -9.81
CA THR A 163 -28.77 -55.83 -9.11
C THR A 163 -30.23 -55.53 -9.37
N GLY A 164 -30.89 -56.25 -10.31
CA GLY A 164 -32.27 -55.95 -10.76
C GLY A 164 -32.39 -54.61 -11.50
N PHE A 165 -31.28 -53.91 -11.76
CA PHE A 165 -31.22 -52.63 -12.45
C PHE A 165 -30.85 -52.79 -13.89
N ARG A 166 -31.70 -52.39 -14.83
CA ARG A 166 -31.43 -52.49 -16.25
C ARG A 166 -30.69 -51.24 -16.77
N THR A 167 -29.41 -51.41 -17.03
CA THR A 167 -28.57 -50.36 -17.63
C THR A 167 -28.90 -50.25 -19.12
N ARG A 168 -29.22 -49.05 -19.62
CA ARG A 168 -29.39 -48.76 -21.05
C ARG A 168 -28.33 -47.79 -21.52
N GLN A 169 -28.37 -46.55 -20.96
CA GLN A 169 -27.49 -45.47 -21.32
C GLN A 169 -26.37 -45.35 -20.30
N VAL A 170 -25.17 -45.10 -20.79
CA VAL A 170 -24.01 -44.92 -19.90
C VAL A 170 -23.15 -43.74 -20.36
N LEU A 171 -22.91 -42.79 -19.47
CA LEU A 171 -21.93 -41.73 -19.66
C LEU A 171 -20.80 -41.93 -18.65
N VAL A 172 -19.59 -42.14 -19.14
CA VAL A 172 -18.42 -42.45 -18.32
C VAL A 172 -17.28 -41.51 -18.62
N TYR A 173 -16.64 -41.00 -17.57
CA TYR A 173 -15.44 -40.20 -17.71
C TYR A 173 -14.38 -40.58 -16.67
N PRO A 174 -13.07 -40.71 -17.08
CA PRO A 174 -11.97 -40.99 -16.17
C PRO A 174 -11.65 -39.78 -15.32
N ILE A 175 -11.42 -39.99 -14.05
CA ILE A 175 -10.97 -38.95 -13.10
C ILE A 175 -9.45 -38.94 -13.12
N VAL A 176 -8.86 -37.93 -13.78
CA VAL A 176 -7.40 -37.83 -13.96
C VAL A 176 -6.90 -36.52 -13.33
N PHE A 177 -5.81 -36.58 -12.57
CA PHE A 177 -5.11 -35.40 -12.05
C PHE A 177 -3.60 -35.49 -12.31
N ARG A 178 -2.98 -34.49 -12.96
CA ARG A 178 -1.54 -34.45 -13.28
C ARG A 178 -1.00 -35.75 -13.91
N ARG A 179 -1.70 -36.35 -14.87
CA ARG A 179 -1.40 -37.61 -15.54
C ARG A 179 -1.61 -38.90 -14.71
N TYR A 180 -2.13 -38.79 -13.48
CA TYR A 180 -2.47 -39.95 -12.68
C TYR A 180 -3.95 -40.25 -12.79
N LEU A 181 -4.31 -41.46 -13.20
CA LEU A 181 -5.67 -41.94 -13.12
C LEU A 181 -6.01 -42.25 -11.67
N LEU A 182 -7.01 -41.56 -11.14
CA LEU A 182 -7.44 -41.65 -9.73
C LEU A 182 -8.74 -42.44 -9.58
N GLY A 183 -9.59 -42.43 -10.59
CA GLY A 183 -10.88 -43.09 -10.57
C GLY A 183 -11.62 -43.00 -11.91
N VAL A 184 -12.88 -43.38 -11.88
CA VAL A 184 -13.83 -43.29 -13.00
C VAL A 184 -15.19 -42.85 -12.46
N LEU A 185 -15.81 -41.87 -13.13
CA LEU A 185 -17.17 -41.41 -12.87
C LEU A 185 -18.10 -42.00 -13.90
N GLN A 186 -19.14 -42.72 -13.49
CA GLN A 186 -20.11 -43.38 -14.35
C GLN A 186 -21.54 -43.01 -13.98
N LEU A 187 -22.27 -42.42 -14.92
CA LEU A 187 -23.70 -42.14 -14.84
C LEU A 187 -24.45 -43.13 -15.69
N MET A 188 -25.59 -43.60 -15.20
CA MET A 188 -26.41 -44.59 -15.86
C MET A 188 -27.85 -44.13 -15.97
N ASN A 189 -28.46 -44.32 -17.13
CA ASN A 189 -29.80 -44.00 -17.53
C ASN A 189 -30.24 -42.57 -17.21
N ARG A 190 -30.74 -41.85 -18.18
CA ARG A 190 -31.47 -40.60 -17.89
C ARG A 190 -32.93 -40.93 -17.54
N LYS A 191 -33.45 -40.21 -16.53
CA LYS A 191 -34.84 -40.37 -16.07
C LYS A 191 -35.90 -40.02 -17.11
N ASP A 192 -35.53 -39.15 -18.08
CA ASP A 192 -36.42 -38.81 -19.23
C ASP A 192 -36.27 -39.74 -20.41
N GLY A 193 -35.39 -40.71 -20.38
CA GLY A 193 -35.14 -41.68 -21.42
C GLY A 193 -34.39 -41.18 -22.63
N GLU A 194 -34.07 -39.88 -22.71
CA GLU A 194 -33.25 -39.28 -23.77
C GLU A 194 -31.75 -39.58 -23.57
N PRO A 195 -30.94 -39.71 -24.64
CA PRO A 195 -29.51 -39.89 -24.50
C PRO A 195 -28.82 -38.70 -23.82
N PHE A 196 -27.70 -38.94 -23.11
CA PHE A 196 -26.84 -37.89 -22.61
C PHE A 196 -26.33 -37.01 -23.75
N ASP A 197 -26.46 -35.68 -23.59
CA ASP A 197 -26.12 -34.74 -24.64
C ASP A 197 -24.67 -34.15 -24.45
N LYS A 198 -24.27 -33.25 -25.36
CA LYS A 198 -22.97 -32.60 -25.30
C LYS A 198 -22.79 -31.69 -24.07
N THR A 199 -23.86 -31.21 -23.47
CA THR A 199 -23.83 -30.44 -22.26
C THR A 199 -23.47 -31.35 -21.09
N ASP A 200 -24.07 -32.54 -21.04
CA ASP A 200 -23.77 -33.57 -20.05
C ASP A 200 -22.28 -34.00 -20.15
N GLU A 201 -21.76 -34.17 -21.40
CA GLU A 201 -20.35 -34.51 -21.62
C GLU A 201 -19.39 -33.44 -21.09
N ASN A 202 -19.72 -32.16 -21.24
CA ASN A 202 -18.89 -31.07 -20.69
C ASN A 202 -18.98 -30.99 -19.16
N THR A 203 -20.19 -31.12 -18.63
CA THR A 203 -20.43 -31.07 -17.18
C THR A 203 -19.75 -32.24 -16.44
N ILE A 204 -19.75 -33.47 -17.00
CA ILE A 204 -19.03 -34.62 -16.40
C ILE A 204 -17.51 -34.40 -16.39
N ARG A 205 -16.96 -33.73 -17.41
CA ARG A 205 -15.52 -33.38 -17.45
C ARG A 205 -15.16 -32.42 -16.31
N GLU A 206 -15.92 -31.33 -16.18
CA GLU A 206 -15.70 -30.33 -15.10
C GLU A 206 -15.81 -31.01 -13.72
N LEU A 207 -16.84 -31.82 -13.50
CA LEU A 207 -17.02 -32.56 -12.26
C LEU A 207 -15.87 -33.55 -11.99
N ALA A 208 -15.38 -34.25 -13.02
CA ALA A 208 -14.27 -35.21 -12.88
C ALA A 208 -12.94 -34.49 -12.55
N GLU A 209 -12.71 -33.27 -13.06
CA GLU A 209 -11.56 -32.45 -12.69
C GLU A 209 -11.59 -32.08 -11.21
N ILE A 210 -12.76 -31.62 -10.71
CA ILE A 210 -12.97 -31.27 -9.29
C ILE A 210 -12.74 -32.49 -8.40
N LEU A 211 -13.36 -33.64 -8.76
CA LEU A 211 -13.15 -34.90 -8.04
C LEU A 211 -11.71 -35.38 -8.10
N GLY A 212 -11.01 -35.13 -9.19
CA GLY A 212 -9.60 -35.45 -9.36
C GLY A 212 -8.70 -34.75 -8.35
N ILE A 213 -8.93 -33.47 -8.16
CA ILE A 213 -8.24 -32.66 -7.14
C ILE A 213 -8.53 -33.20 -5.73
N ALA A 214 -9.80 -33.43 -5.41
CA ALA A 214 -10.23 -33.93 -4.10
C ALA A 214 -9.63 -35.31 -3.79
N LEU A 215 -9.73 -36.27 -4.73
CA LEU A 215 -9.19 -37.62 -4.58
C LEU A 215 -7.67 -37.68 -4.48
N PHE A 216 -6.96 -36.84 -5.23
CA PHE A 216 -5.51 -36.74 -5.15
C PHE A 216 -5.07 -36.26 -3.77
N ASN A 217 -5.74 -35.23 -3.25
CA ASN A 217 -5.45 -34.70 -1.92
C ASN A 217 -5.74 -35.72 -0.82
N GLN A 218 -6.87 -36.43 -0.91
CA GLN A 218 -7.19 -37.51 0.03
C GLN A 218 -6.19 -38.67 -0.02
N LYS A 219 -5.77 -39.13 -1.21
CA LYS A 219 -4.73 -40.18 -1.34
C LYS A 219 -3.38 -39.71 -0.79
N ARG A 220 -3.05 -38.43 -0.93
CA ARG A 220 -1.84 -37.84 -0.36
C ARG A 220 -1.91 -37.82 1.18
N MET A 221 -3.09 -37.54 1.75
CA MET A 221 -3.34 -37.59 3.19
C MET A 221 -3.42 -39.02 3.73
N ALA A 222 -4.05 -39.95 3.01
CA ALA A 222 -4.21 -41.34 3.45
C ALA A 222 -2.90 -42.16 3.42
N LYS A 223 -1.91 -41.77 2.65
CA LYS A 223 -0.57 -42.42 2.64
C LYS A 223 0.24 -42.15 3.92
N ASN A 224 -0.21 -41.22 4.73
CA ASN A 224 0.37 -40.91 6.03
C ASN A 224 -0.77 -40.90 7.08
N LYS A 225 -1.07 -42.04 7.63
CA LYS A 225 -1.77 -42.13 8.93
C LYS A 225 -0.81 -41.73 10.06
N THR A 226 -0.26 -40.52 10.01
CA THR A 226 0.44 -39.94 11.14
C THR A 226 -0.49 -38.93 11.80
N SER A 227 -0.67 -39.03 13.09
CA SER A 227 -1.36 -38.00 13.90
C SER A 227 -0.50 -36.75 13.95
N LYS A 228 -1.10 -35.58 14.09
CA LYS A 228 -0.37 -34.31 14.31
C LYS A 228 0.63 -34.39 15.50
N PHE A 229 0.47 -35.38 16.37
CA PHE A 229 1.18 -35.51 17.63
C PHE A 229 1.95 -36.83 17.77
N ASP A 230 2.16 -37.59 16.66
CA ASP A 230 2.92 -38.84 16.66
C ASP A 230 4.35 -38.65 17.16
N TYR A 231 5.02 -37.53 16.79
CA TYR A 231 6.32 -37.15 17.28
C TYR A 231 6.36 -37.09 18.84
N LEU A 232 5.31 -36.52 19.47
CA LEU A 232 5.21 -36.44 20.94
C LEU A 232 5.01 -37.83 21.56
N LEU A 233 4.27 -38.73 20.88
CA LEU A 233 4.05 -40.09 21.31
C LEU A 233 5.32 -40.93 21.17
N GLU A 234 6.02 -40.81 20.05
CA GLU A 234 7.27 -41.55 19.77
C GLU A 234 8.41 -41.15 20.69
N ASN A 235 8.48 -39.86 21.06
CA ASN A 235 9.48 -39.37 22.01
C ASN A 235 9.04 -39.47 23.48
N HIS A 236 7.96 -40.22 23.78
CA HIS A 236 7.44 -40.44 25.13
C HIS A 236 7.12 -39.16 25.95
N LEU A 237 6.90 -38.02 25.26
CA LEU A 237 6.50 -36.75 25.87
C LEU A 237 5.00 -36.74 26.23
N LEU A 238 4.22 -37.63 25.64
CA LEU A 238 2.78 -37.78 25.84
C LEU A 238 2.37 -39.22 25.65
N THR A 239 1.43 -39.73 26.46
CA THR A 239 0.81 -41.05 26.25
C THR A 239 -0.47 -40.93 25.40
N GLN A 240 -0.86 -42.00 24.70
CA GLN A 240 -2.09 -42.02 23.91
C GLN A 240 -3.34 -41.70 24.74
N LYS A 241 -3.35 -42.09 26.02
CA LYS A 241 -4.45 -41.83 26.96
C LYS A 241 -4.56 -40.33 27.32
N GLU A 242 -3.42 -39.67 27.51
CA GLU A 242 -3.34 -38.23 27.80
C GLU A 242 -3.72 -37.43 26.55
N LEU A 243 -3.25 -37.83 25.34
CA LEU A 243 -3.65 -37.21 24.11
C LEU A 243 -5.17 -37.26 23.87
N ASN A 244 -5.78 -38.42 24.09
CA ASN A 244 -7.22 -38.57 23.95
C ASN A 244 -8.01 -37.68 24.95
N LYS A 245 -7.53 -37.58 26.21
CA LYS A 245 -8.09 -36.65 27.19
C LYS A 245 -7.93 -35.19 26.76
N ALA A 246 -6.74 -34.81 26.29
CA ALA A 246 -6.46 -33.45 25.80
C ALA A 246 -7.37 -33.06 24.62
N ILE A 247 -7.60 -33.98 23.70
CA ILE A 247 -8.56 -33.77 22.58
C ILE A 247 -9.99 -33.54 23.12
N GLY A 248 -10.42 -34.33 24.13
CA GLY A 248 -11.72 -34.15 24.76
C GLY A 248 -11.88 -32.78 25.43
N TYR A 249 -10.92 -32.36 26.21
CA TYR A 249 -10.90 -31.05 26.85
C TYR A 249 -10.86 -29.90 25.87
N ALA A 250 -10.02 -29.97 24.84
CA ALA A 250 -9.91 -28.93 23.82
C ALA A 250 -11.25 -28.71 23.07
N ARG A 251 -11.95 -29.81 22.77
CA ARG A 251 -13.30 -29.74 22.15
C ARG A 251 -14.34 -29.09 23.06
N GLN A 252 -14.35 -29.48 24.36
CA GLN A 252 -15.31 -28.90 25.33
C GLN A 252 -15.05 -27.41 25.59
N ALA A 253 -13.77 -27.02 25.63
CA ALA A 253 -13.35 -25.64 25.90
C ALA A 253 -13.33 -24.74 24.64
N GLY A 254 -13.55 -25.29 23.43
CA GLY A 254 -13.43 -24.54 22.16
C GLY A 254 -12.04 -23.96 21.90
N GLN A 255 -10.99 -24.56 22.50
CA GLN A 255 -9.62 -24.07 22.39
C GLN A 255 -8.75 -25.01 21.51
N PRO A 256 -7.70 -24.49 20.86
CA PRO A 256 -6.74 -25.32 20.14
C PRO A 256 -6.08 -26.33 21.11
N ILE A 257 -5.96 -27.58 20.67
CA ILE A 257 -5.35 -28.66 21.47
C ILE A 257 -3.88 -28.33 21.79
N GLU A 258 -3.16 -27.69 20.88
CA GLU A 258 -1.78 -27.28 21.03
C GLU A 258 -1.59 -26.39 22.28
N SER A 259 -2.52 -25.45 22.50
CA SER A 259 -2.52 -24.59 23.69
C SER A 259 -2.70 -25.39 24.99
N HIS A 260 -3.55 -26.44 24.96
CA HIS A 260 -3.77 -27.30 26.12
C HIS A 260 -2.53 -28.17 26.43
N LEU A 261 -1.87 -28.69 25.39
CA LEU A 261 -0.63 -29.46 25.52
C LEU A 261 0.48 -28.65 26.19
N ILE A 262 0.64 -27.37 25.76
CA ILE A 262 1.69 -26.49 26.30
C ILE A 262 1.35 -25.99 27.72
N LYS A 263 0.14 -25.44 27.92
CA LYS A 263 -0.22 -24.76 29.19
C LYS A 263 -0.53 -25.75 30.31
N ASN A 264 -1.27 -26.83 30.01
CA ASN A 264 -1.79 -27.75 31.02
C ASN A 264 -0.90 -28.99 31.22
N LEU A 265 -0.43 -29.56 30.10
CA LEU A 265 0.45 -30.76 30.17
C LEU A 265 1.94 -30.39 30.19
N LYS A 266 2.29 -29.09 30.14
CA LYS A 266 3.65 -28.56 30.22
C LYS A 266 4.62 -29.15 29.19
N ILE A 267 4.10 -29.57 28.03
CA ILE A 267 4.95 -30.02 26.93
C ILE A 267 5.68 -28.79 26.34
N PRO A 268 7.00 -28.87 26.12
CA PRO A 268 7.76 -27.79 25.58
C PRO A 268 7.19 -27.33 24.23
N LYS A 269 7.03 -26.03 24.02
CA LYS A 269 6.46 -25.43 22.83
C LYS A 269 7.18 -25.89 21.55
N LYS A 270 8.51 -25.98 21.63
CA LYS A 270 9.37 -26.43 20.55
C LYS A 270 9.01 -27.84 20.08
N ASP A 271 8.73 -28.77 20.99
CA ASP A 271 8.39 -30.16 20.65
C ASP A 271 6.99 -30.23 19.98
N VAL A 272 6.05 -29.40 20.43
CA VAL A 272 4.74 -29.28 19.76
C VAL A 272 4.90 -28.74 18.34
N LEU A 273 5.72 -27.71 18.13
CA LEU A 273 6.02 -27.16 16.81
C LEU A 273 6.75 -28.15 15.90
N GLU A 274 7.71 -28.90 16.44
CA GLU A 274 8.42 -29.96 15.74
C GLU A 274 7.46 -31.08 15.30
N SER A 275 6.51 -31.44 16.15
CA SER A 275 5.46 -32.42 15.83
C SER A 275 4.57 -31.94 14.68
N LEU A 276 4.18 -30.66 14.67
CA LEU A 276 3.42 -30.06 13.58
C LEU A 276 4.23 -29.97 12.29
N SER A 277 5.52 -29.61 12.39
CA SER A 277 6.44 -29.53 11.26
C SER A 277 6.58 -30.90 10.57
N ASN A 278 6.78 -31.97 11.34
CA ASN A 278 6.88 -33.34 10.84
C ASN A 278 5.58 -33.80 10.18
N TYR A 279 4.43 -33.48 10.78
CA TYR A 279 3.13 -33.83 10.24
C TYR A 279 2.83 -33.11 8.92
N TYR A 280 3.02 -31.78 8.89
CA TYR A 280 2.74 -30.95 7.70
C TYR A 280 3.86 -30.98 6.66
N ARG A 281 5.04 -31.48 7.01
CA ARG A 281 6.25 -31.52 6.15
C ARG A 281 6.66 -30.14 5.64
N VAL A 282 6.52 -29.14 6.49
CA VAL A 282 6.97 -27.77 6.26
C VAL A 282 7.73 -27.30 7.49
N PRO A 283 8.75 -26.45 7.36
CA PRO A 283 9.45 -25.88 8.51
C PRO A 283 8.48 -25.18 9.45
N TYR A 284 8.74 -25.21 10.73
CA TYR A 284 7.99 -24.41 11.69
C TYR A 284 8.66 -23.05 11.92
N VAL A 285 7.89 -22.13 12.46
CA VAL A 285 8.38 -20.85 13.00
C VAL A 285 7.74 -20.63 14.37
N GLU A 286 8.54 -20.18 15.30
CA GLU A 286 8.11 -19.76 16.61
C GLU A 286 8.04 -18.23 16.66
N TYR A 287 7.05 -17.68 17.36
CA TYR A 287 6.99 -16.25 17.61
C TYR A 287 8.23 -15.78 18.35
N ASN A 288 8.84 -14.73 17.82
CA ASN A 288 9.93 -14.02 18.46
C ASN A 288 9.65 -12.52 18.32
N SER A 289 9.63 -11.81 19.42
CA SER A 289 9.43 -10.36 19.46
C SER A 289 10.49 -9.57 18.68
N LYS A 290 11.63 -10.19 18.38
CA LYS A 290 12.75 -9.63 17.58
C LYS A 290 12.60 -9.89 16.06
N MET A 291 11.49 -10.48 15.60
CA MET A 291 11.28 -10.70 14.17
C MET A 291 11.25 -9.38 13.38
N PRO A 292 11.97 -9.28 12.24
CA PRO A 292 11.89 -8.11 11.39
C PRO A 292 10.48 -7.97 10.81
N ILE A 293 9.93 -6.76 10.84
CA ILE A 293 8.60 -6.48 10.28
C ILE A 293 8.72 -6.36 8.74
N PRO A 294 8.05 -7.24 7.96
CA PRO A 294 8.14 -7.21 6.51
C PRO A 294 7.20 -6.14 5.90
N GLY A 295 7.45 -4.86 6.20
CA GLY A 295 6.56 -3.74 5.85
C GLY A 295 6.16 -3.72 4.37
N GLU A 296 7.08 -4.09 3.44
CA GLU A 296 6.79 -4.14 2.00
C GLU A 296 5.74 -5.22 1.64
N LEU A 297 5.66 -6.30 2.41
CA LEU A 297 4.71 -7.39 2.21
C LEU A 297 3.35 -7.13 2.86
N LEU A 298 3.29 -6.20 3.81
CA LEU A 298 2.06 -5.84 4.52
C LEU A 298 1.22 -4.81 3.77
N VAL A 299 1.80 -4.11 2.81
CA VAL A 299 1.10 -3.08 2.02
C VAL A 299 -0.04 -3.70 1.22
N GLY A 300 -1.26 -3.18 1.44
CA GLY A 300 -2.49 -3.66 0.79
C GLY A 300 -3.13 -4.88 1.44
N LEU A 301 -2.52 -5.48 2.47
CA LEU A 301 -3.13 -6.57 3.22
C LEU A 301 -4.08 -6.02 4.29
N LYS A 302 -5.27 -6.61 4.38
CA LYS A 302 -6.26 -6.24 5.40
C LYS A 302 -6.01 -7.03 6.68
N VAL A 303 -5.67 -6.36 7.77
CA VAL A 303 -5.43 -6.96 9.11
C VAL A 303 -6.57 -7.87 9.58
N PRO A 304 -7.86 -7.47 9.48
CA PRO A 304 -8.96 -8.34 9.84
C PRO A 304 -9.01 -9.64 9.04
N PHE A 305 -8.58 -9.62 7.78
CA PHE A 305 -8.51 -10.82 6.94
C PHE A 305 -7.40 -11.76 7.38
N MET A 306 -6.20 -11.24 7.70
CA MET A 306 -5.09 -12.04 8.25
C MET A 306 -5.45 -12.67 9.61
N ARG A 307 -6.07 -11.90 10.52
CA ARG A 307 -6.52 -12.40 11.85
C ARG A 307 -7.60 -13.48 11.73
N LYS A 308 -8.60 -13.26 10.86
CA LYS A 308 -9.70 -14.22 10.64
C LYS A 308 -9.20 -15.53 10.05
N ASN A 309 -8.30 -15.47 9.08
CA ASN A 309 -7.78 -16.64 8.36
C ASN A 309 -6.48 -17.19 8.97
N VAL A 310 -5.98 -16.60 10.06
CA VAL A 310 -4.82 -17.07 10.85
C VAL A 310 -3.58 -17.31 9.95
N TRP A 311 -3.04 -16.24 9.39
CA TRP A 311 -1.81 -16.28 8.61
C TRP A 311 -1.10 -14.91 8.61
N VAL A 312 0.21 -14.89 8.39
CA VAL A 312 1.01 -13.66 8.35
C VAL A 312 2.25 -13.83 7.47
N PRO A 313 2.61 -12.83 6.61
CA PRO A 313 3.89 -12.85 5.90
C PRO A 313 5.03 -12.54 6.87
N LEU A 314 6.13 -13.32 6.79
CA LEU A 314 7.29 -13.16 7.66
C LEU A 314 8.45 -12.40 7.00
N GLY A 315 8.57 -12.49 5.66
CA GLY A 315 9.68 -11.88 4.93
C GLY A 315 9.94 -12.55 3.59
N ILE A 316 11.09 -12.25 3.00
CA ILE A 316 11.54 -12.88 1.75
C ILE A 316 12.85 -13.64 2.04
N GLU A 317 12.86 -14.95 1.81
CA GLU A 317 14.03 -15.81 1.90
C GLU A 317 14.27 -16.44 0.51
N ASP A 318 15.49 -16.38 0.00
CA ASP A 318 15.87 -16.93 -1.32
C ASP A 318 14.92 -16.55 -2.48
N GLY A 319 14.44 -15.31 -2.50
CA GLY A 319 13.50 -14.82 -3.51
C GLY A 319 12.06 -15.35 -3.38
N LYS A 320 11.75 -16.06 -2.28
CA LYS A 320 10.41 -16.58 -1.98
C LYS A 320 9.79 -15.82 -0.82
N ILE A 321 8.51 -15.49 -0.92
CA ILE A 321 7.76 -14.93 0.21
C ILE A 321 7.47 -16.05 1.20
N ILE A 322 7.91 -15.86 2.45
CA ILE A 322 7.66 -16.80 3.54
C ILE A 322 6.42 -16.37 4.30
N ILE A 323 5.49 -17.30 4.46
CA ILE A 323 4.21 -17.05 5.14
C ILE A 323 4.01 -18.07 6.26
N ALA A 324 3.71 -17.59 7.47
CA ALA A 324 3.29 -18.45 8.58
C ALA A 324 1.79 -18.73 8.49
N VAL A 325 1.42 -19.99 8.65
CA VAL A 325 0.03 -20.48 8.69
C VAL A 325 -0.13 -21.53 9.79
N ASP A 326 -1.33 -21.63 10.33
CA ASP A 326 -1.67 -22.67 11.33
C ASP A 326 -1.93 -24.04 10.67
N ASN A 327 -2.43 -24.04 9.45
CA ASN A 327 -2.73 -25.25 8.69
C ASN A 327 -2.31 -25.13 7.23
N PRO A 328 -1.10 -25.61 6.85
CA PRO A 328 -0.63 -25.62 5.48
C PRO A 328 -1.42 -26.52 4.50
N TYR A 329 -2.31 -27.38 5.02
CA TYR A 329 -3.15 -28.28 4.21
C TYR A 329 -4.55 -27.69 3.92
N ASP A 330 -4.84 -26.50 4.42
CA ASP A 330 -6.05 -25.74 4.05
C ASP A 330 -5.85 -25.11 2.66
N LEU A 331 -6.26 -25.83 1.63
CA LEU A 331 -6.01 -25.47 0.23
C LEU A 331 -6.70 -24.16 -0.15
N GLN A 332 -7.92 -23.93 0.32
CA GLN A 332 -8.64 -22.71 0.03
C GLN A 332 -7.88 -21.49 0.57
N LYS A 333 -7.47 -21.54 1.84
CA LYS A 333 -6.64 -20.52 2.47
C LYS A 333 -5.32 -20.29 1.71
N ILE A 334 -4.64 -21.37 1.34
CA ILE A 334 -3.36 -21.33 0.61
C ILE A 334 -3.53 -20.68 -0.77
N ASP A 335 -4.60 -20.97 -1.49
CA ASP A 335 -4.86 -20.38 -2.80
C ASP A 335 -5.29 -18.92 -2.70
N GLU A 336 -6.11 -18.56 -1.72
CA GLU A 336 -6.43 -17.16 -1.39
C GLU A 336 -5.17 -16.35 -1.06
N ILE A 337 -4.27 -16.90 -0.25
CA ILE A 337 -3.00 -16.24 0.10
C ILE A 337 -2.12 -16.06 -1.15
N LYS A 338 -1.97 -17.08 -1.99
CA LYS A 338 -1.17 -16.99 -3.23
C LYS A 338 -1.71 -15.96 -4.20
N ALA A 339 -3.03 -15.81 -4.28
CA ALA A 339 -3.68 -14.80 -5.14
C ALA A 339 -3.34 -13.35 -4.74
N LEU A 340 -2.97 -13.11 -3.48
CA LEU A 340 -2.53 -11.79 -3.01
C LEU A 340 -1.10 -11.41 -3.47
N PHE A 341 -0.32 -12.38 -3.95
CA PHE A 341 1.06 -12.17 -4.39
C PHE A 341 1.29 -12.62 -5.84
N PRO A 342 0.63 -11.99 -6.81
CA PRO A 342 0.70 -12.42 -8.21
C PRO A 342 2.14 -12.36 -8.76
N GLY A 343 2.56 -13.43 -9.43
CA GLY A 343 3.89 -13.52 -10.04
C GLY A 343 5.05 -13.78 -9.06
N LYS A 344 4.78 -13.96 -7.76
CA LYS A 344 5.81 -14.27 -6.75
C LYS A 344 5.71 -15.72 -6.28
N ILE A 345 6.83 -16.31 -5.93
CA ILE A 345 6.87 -17.66 -5.34
C ILE A 345 6.61 -17.53 -3.84
N VAL A 346 5.59 -18.24 -3.35
CA VAL A 346 5.22 -18.27 -1.92
C VAL A 346 5.61 -19.59 -1.30
N SER A 347 6.24 -19.57 -0.14
CA SER A 347 6.58 -20.73 0.70
C SER A 347 5.92 -20.59 2.07
N PHE A 348 5.55 -21.73 2.68
CA PHE A 348 4.81 -21.73 3.94
C PHE A 348 5.63 -22.32 5.07
N LYS A 349 5.51 -21.75 6.26
CA LYS A 349 5.98 -22.30 7.55
C LYS A 349 4.78 -22.52 8.46
N VAL A 350 4.77 -23.60 9.25
CA VAL A 350 3.70 -23.84 10.22
C VAL A 350 4.02 -23.12 11.52
N ALA A 351 3.00 -22.52 12.14
CA ALA A 351 3.12 -21.88 13.45
C ALA A 351 1.87 -22.15 14.30
N LEU A 352 1.98 -21.94 15.60
CA LEU A 352 0.81 -21.98 16.49
C LEU A 352 -0.12 -20.81 16.18
N LYS A 353 -1.42 -21.03 16.29
CA LYS A 353 -2.42 -19.97 16.08
C LYS A 353 -2.13 -18.72 16.91
N GLN A 354 -1.74 -18.89 18.18
CA GLN A 354 -1.40 -17.77 19.05
C GLN A 354 -0.18 -17.00 18.52
N ASP A 355 0.88 -17.71 18.13
CA ASP A 355 2.10 -17.11 17.57
C ASP A 355 1.83 -16.28 16.32
N ILE A 356 0.93 -16.75 15.45
CA ILE A 356 0.51 -15.99 14.26
C ILE A 356 -0.22 -14.71 14.67
N LEU A 357 -1.14 -14.80 15.64
CA LEU A 357 -1.88 -13.63 16.12
C LEU A 357 -0.95 -12.62 16.83
N ASP A 358 0.01 -13.10 17.62
CA ASP A 358 1.01 -12.26 18.27
C ASP A 358 1.94 -11.61 17.23
N THR A 359 2.33 -12.35 16.18
CA THR A 359 3.10 -11.81 15.06
C THR A 359 2.29 -10.77 14.28
N ILE A 360 0.99 -11.00 14.02
CA ILE A 360 0.12 -10.00 13.39
C ILE A 360 0.05 -8.75 14.27
N SER A 361 -0.11 -8.90 15.57
CA SER A 361 -0.15 -7.79 16.52
C SER A 361 1.16 -7.01 16.52
N LEU A 362 2.31 -7.69 16.50
CA LEU A 362 3.63 -7.07 16.38
C LEU A 362 3.79 -6.30 15.05
N PHE A 363 3.29 -6.87 13.94
CA PHE A 363 3.48 -6.29 12.60
C PHE A 363 2.48 -5.19 12.24
N THR A 364 1.28 -5.24 12.81
CA THR A 364 0.16 -4.40 12.37
C THR A 364 -0.20 -3.29 13.33
N GLN A 365 0.49 -3.17 14.47
CA GLN A 365 0.22 -2.13 15.50
C GLN A 365 -1.11 -1.39 15.23
N ASP A 366 -2.22 -2.00 15.62
CA ASP A 366 -3.54 -1.36 15.50
C ASP A 366 -3.49 -0.04 16.29
N GLU A 367 -3.94 1.07 15.69
CA GLU A 367 -3.94 2.41 16.29
C GLU A 367 -4.68 2.48 17.64
N LYS A 368 -5.40 1.44 18.01
CA LYS A 368 -6.11 1.29 19.30
C LYS A 368 -5.37 0.47 20.37
N GLU A 369 -4.29 -0.23 20.00
CA GLU A 369 -3.51 -1.09 20.91
C GLU A 369 -2.01 -0.69 20.98
N ILE A 370 -1.63 0.47 20.44
CA ILE A 370 -0.31 1.03 20.75
C ILE A 370 -0.40 1.49 22.19
N ALA A 371 0.30 0.76 23.09
CA ALA A 371 0.51 1.21 24.45
C ALA A 371 0.85 2.71 24.44
N GLU A 372 0.23 3.50 25.27
CA GLU A 372 0.62 4.89 25.39
C GLU A 372 2.12 4.96 25.70
N ILE A 373 2.80 5.98 25.24
CA ILE A 373 4.26 6.05 25.40
C ILE A 373 4.65 5.92 26.87
N ASP A 374 3.78 6.36 27.76
CA ASP A 374 3.97 6.24 29.22
C ASP A 374 3.94 4.79 29.71
N ASP A 375 3.15 3.90 29.08
CA ASP A 375 3.15 2.46 29.40
C ASP A 375 4.48 1.80 28.95
N ILE A 376 4.97 2.17 27.76
CA ILE A 376 6.28 1.67 27.26
C ILE A 376 7.41 2.16 28.17
N LEU A 377 7.38 3.43 28.58
CA LEU A 377 8.39 3.99 29.45
C LEU A 377 8.32 3.43 30.88
N SER A 378 7.11 3.10 31.39
CA SER A 378 6.95 2.41 32.67
C SER A 378 7.56 1.02 32.63
N GLN A 379 7.34 0.25 31.57
CA GLN A 379 8.02 -1.06 31.39
C GLN A 379 9.53 -0.92 31.36
N LEU A 380 10.06 0.10 30.63
CA LEU A 380 11.50 0.38 30.59
C LEU A 380 12.05 0.85 31.94
N GLN A 381 11.25 1.49 32.77
CA GLN A 381 11.65 1.91 34.13
C GLN A 381 11.67 0.71 35.09
N ASP A 382 10.64 -0.12 35.05
CA ASP A 382 10.56 -1.35 35.87
C ASP A 382 11.71 -2.30 35.56
N GLU A 383 12.02 -2.50 34.24
CA GLU A 383 13.19 -3.28 33.82
C GLU A 383 14.51 -2.61 34.21
N ALA A 384 14.60 -1.27 34.21
CA ALA A 384 15.80 -0.55 34.62
C ALA A 384 16.08 -0.64 36.12
N GLU A 385 15.06 -0.80 36.98
CA GLU A 385 15.19 -0.99 38.41
C GLU A 385 15.60 -2.42 38.79
N GLU A 386 15.27 -3.42 37.93
CA GLU A 386 15.75 -4.80 38.08
C GLU A 386 17.24 -4.99 37.74
N PHE A 387 17.82 -4.06 36.95
CA PHE A 387 19.23 -4.09 36.50
C PHE A 387 20.14 -3.25 37.43
N GLU A 388 20.06 -3.42 38.74
CA GLU A 388 21.11 -2.93 39.65
C GLU A 388 22.38 -3.83 39.58
N GLU A 389 23.50 -3.22 39.11
CA GLU A 389 24.86 -3.75 39.09
C GLU A 389 25.21 -4.84 38.04
N GLY A 390 25.30 -4.43 36.79
CA GLY A 390 26.01 -5.16 35.73
C GLY A 390 26.07 -4.34 34.47
N ASP A 391 27.24 -4.27 33.81
CA ASP A 391 27.46 -3.66 32.50
C ASP A 391 26.75 -4.40 31.33
N ASP A 392 25.53 -4.85 31.56
CA ASP A 392 24.75 -5.51 30.51
C ASP A 392 24.20 -4.47 29.53
N VAL A 393 24.81 -4.49 28.36
CA VAL A 393 24.43 -3.63 27.22
C VAL A 393 23.05 -4.03 26.77
N ILE A 394 22.05 -3.17 26.98
CA ILE A 394 20.69 -3.37 26.45
C ILE A 394 20.78 -3.48 24.92
N ASP A 395 20.22 -4.56 24.38
CA ASP A 395 20.25 -4.86 22.95
C ASP A 395 19.34 -3.88 22.17
N GLU A 396 19.84 -3.32 21.08
CA GLU A 396 19.09 -2.49 20.15
C GLU A 396 17.93 -3.22 19.45
N GLY A 397 17.90 -4.54 19.55
CA GLY A 397 16.82 -5.42 19.09
C GLY A 397 15.74 -5.67 20.12
N ASP A 398 15.84 -5.12 21.32
CA ASP A 398 14.83 -5.23 22.36
C ASP A 398 13.46 -4.73 21.85
N SER A 399 12.43 -5.49 22.15
CA SER A 399 11.06 -5.20 21.74
C SER A 399 10.60 -3.82 22.20
N ALA A 400 10.92 -3.44 23.42
CA ALA A 400 10.53 -2.16 23.99
C ALA A 400 11.26 -0.98 23.32
N VAL A 401 12.54 -1.12 22.99
CA VAL A 401 13.33 -0.12 22.26
C VAL A 401 12.78 0.05 20.83
N VAL A 402 12.45 -1.06 20.17
CA VAL A 402 11.86 -1.03 18.81
C VAL A 402 10.51 -0.31 18.82
N GLN A 403 9.64 -0.63 19.79
CA GLN A 403 8.33 0.02 19.95
C GLN A 403 8.47 1.50 20.27
N LEU A 404 9.38 1.86 21.18
CA LEU A 404 9.64 3.23 21.57
C LEU A 404 10.07 4.08 20.38
N VAL A 405 11.06 3.64 19.60
CA VAL A 405 11.54 4.40 18.42
C VAL A 405 10.43 4.56 17.38
N ASN A 406 9.69 3.49 17.11
CA ASN A 406 8.56 3.54 16.18
C ASN A 406 7.46 4.50 16.67
N LYS A 407 7.12 4.46 17.96
CA LYS A 407 6.12 5.34 18.58
C LYS A 407 6.55 6.80 18.50
N ILE A 408 7.81 7.12 18.82
CA ILE A 408 8.36 8.49 18.70
C ILE A 408 8.18 9.02 17.27
N ILE A 409 8.49 8.21 16.26
CA ILE A 409 8.35 8.63 14.85
C ILE A 409 6.88 8.85 14.48
N LEU A 410 6.01 7.92 14.86
CA LEU A 410 4.56 8.00 14.56
C LEU A 410 3.91 9.22 15.25
N ASP A 411 4.24 9.46 16.51
CA ASP A 411 3.71 10.60 17.25
C ASP A 411 4.23 11.92 16.71
N ALA A 412 5.49 11.98 16.27
CA ALA A 412 6.03 13.17 15.62
C ALA A 412 5.27 13.48 14.32
N VAL A 413 4.99 12.48 13.50
CA VAL A 413 4.19 12.63 12.27
C VAL A 413 2.76 13.07 12.58
N SER A 414 2.10 12.44 13.56
CA SER A 414 0.72 12.79 13.95
C SER A 414 0.59 14.22 14.48
N ARG A 415 1.63 14.73 15.14
CA ARG A 415 1.71 16.09 15.67
C ARG A 415 2.22 17.12 14.65
N GLY A 416 2.50 16.69 13.41
CA GLY A 416 3.00 17.58 12.36
C GLY A 416 4.41 18.11 12.61
N ALA A 417 5.26 17.35 13.33
CA ALA A 417 6.64 17.74 13.55
C ALA A 417 7.44 17.71 12.24
N SER A 418 8.35 18.67 12.08
CA SER A 418 9.32 18.70 10.98
C SER A 418 10.59 17.94 11.32
N ASP A 419 11.02 17.97 12.58
CA ASP A 419 12.23 17.33 13.05
C ASP A 419 12.01 16.71 14.43
N ILE A 420 12.70 15.57 14.66
CA ILE A 420 12.80 14.87 15.94
C ILE A 420 14.25 14.99 16.38
N HIS A 421 14.49 15.47 17.60
CA HIS A 421 15.79 15.56 18.21
C HIS A 421 15.88 14.56 19.36
N ILE A 422 16.89 13.69 19.35
CA ILE A 422 17.20 12.76 20.44
C ILE A 422 18.53 13.18 21.00
N GLU A 423 18.52 13.69 22.24
CA GLU A 423 19.64 14.36 22.87
C GLU A 423 20.00 13.65 24.18
N PRO A 424 21.00 12.74 24.15
CA PRO A 424 21.50 12.09 25.35
C PRO A 424 22.40 13.01 26.18
N TYR A 425 22.38 12.83 27.48
CA TYR A 425 23.20 13.56 28.42
C TYR A 425 24.22 12.66 29.13
N ALA A 426 25.31 13.24 29.61
CA ALA A 426 26.35 12.52 30.31
C ALA A 426 25.89 11.99 31.67
N GLY A 427 26.50 10.86 32.11
CA GLY A 427 26.18 10.25 33.39
C GLY A 427 24.78 9.59 33.41
N ARG A 428 24.10 9.62 34.58
CA ARG A 428 22.79 9.03 34.81
C ARG A 428 21.64 10.00 34.48
N GLN A 429 21.84 10.92 33.53
CA GLN A 429 20.80 11.85 33.08
C GLN A 429 20.00 11.22 31.93
N ASN A 430 18.68 11.38 31.97
CA ASN A 430 17.78 10.87 30.97
C ASN A 430 17.97 11.58 29.61
N THR A 431 17.79 10.85 28.52
CA THR A 431 17.85 11.37 27.15
C THR A 431 16.58 12.16 26.86
N GLN A 432 16.71 13.38 26.35
CA GLN A 432 15.56 14.17 25.93
C GLN A 432 15.18 13.88 24.48
N VAL A 433 13.88 13.71 24.24
CA VAL A 433 13.28 13.69 22.90
C VAL A 433 12.50 14.97 22.71
N ARG A 434 12.91 15.79 21.73
CA ARG A 434 12.24 17.04 21.39
C ARG A 434 11.68 16.99 19.97
N PHE A 435 10.50 17.52 19.80
CA PHE A 435 9.90 17.71 18.48
C PHE A 435 10.00 19.18 18.07
N ARG A 436 10.26 19.42 16.78
CA ARG A 436 10.12 20.74 16.19
C ARG A 436 8.80 20.79 15.43
N VAL A 437 7.86 21.60 15.91
CA VAL A 437 6.56 21.85 15.27
C VAL A 437 6.47 23.31 14.94
N ASP A 438 6.09 23.64 13.71
CA ASP A 438 5.97 25.01 13.21
C ASP A 438 7.19 25.91 13.51
N GLY A 439 8.39 25.32 13.49
CA GLY A 439 9.67 25.99 13.72
C GLY A 439 10.14 26.03 15.19
N ASN A 440 9.26 25.74 16.17
CA ASN A 440 9.59 25.75 17.59
C ASN A 440 9.87 24.34 18.11
N CYS A 441 10.91 24.21 18.95
CA CYS A 441 11.22 22.95 19.64
C CYS A 441 10.53 22.91 21.00
N TYR A 442 9.96 21.76 21.35
CA TYR A 442 9.47 21.48 22.70
C TYR A 442 9.88 20.05 23.11
N ILE A 443 9.99 19.82 24.41
CA ILE A 443 10.28 18.48 24.94
C ILE A 443 9.01 17.65 24.78
N TYR A 444 9.15 16.54 24.05
CA TYR A 444 8.08 15.57 23.87
C TYR A 444 8.09 14.57 25.01
N GLN A 445 9.25 13.93 25.27
CA GLN A 445 9.39 12.87 26.26
C GLN A 445 10.85 12.73 26.73
N THR A 446 11.07 12.02 27.82
CA THR A 446 12.39 11.66 28.33
C THR A 446 12.56 10.13 28.38
N ILE A 447 13.71 9.65 27.93
CA ILE A 447 14.04 8.22 27.90
C ILE A 447 15.05 7.93 29.04
N PRO A 448 14.89 6.85 29.82
CA PRO A 448 15.83 6.48 30.85
C PRO A 448 17.26 6.35 30.31
N TYR A 449 18.26 6.76 31.11
CA TYR A 449 19.67 6.88 30.68
C TYR A 449 20.27 5.54 30.20
N ASN A 450 19.78 4.40 30.68
CA ASN A 450 20.25 3.06 30.32
C ASN A 450 19.98 2.72 28.83
N TYR A 451 18.93 3.30 28.25
CA TYR A 451 18.48 3.02 26.89
C TYR A 451 19.06 3.97 25.82
N LYS A 452 19.84 4.98 26.23
CA LYS A 452 20.40 5.99 25.31
C LYS A 452 21.15 5.39 24.13
N ASN A 453 22.00 4.41 24.37
CA ASN A 453 22.80 3.77 23.33
C ASN A 453 21.95 2.85 22.45
N ALA A 454 21.01 2.09 23.03
CA ALA A 454 20.14 1.18 22.31
C ALA A 454 19.22 1.93 21.33
N VAL A 455 18.64 3.08 21.75
CA VAL A 455 17.82 3.93 20.89
C VAL A 455 18.63 4.50 19.72
N ILE A 456 19.84 4.99 19.97
CA ILE A 456 20.72 5.53 18.91
C ILE A 456 21.14 4.43 17.94
N SER A 457 21.58 3.28 18.46
CA SER A 457 21.96 2.10 17.65
C SER A 457 20.77 1.63 16.79
N ARG A 458 19.57 1.59 17.36
CA ARG A 458 18.37 1.25 16.61
C ARG A 458 18.11 2.19 15.45
N ILE A 459 18.25 3.50 15.65
CA ILE A 459 18.08 4.49 14.58
C ILE A 459 19.17 4.36 13.51
N LYS A 460 20.43 4.09 13.90
CA LYS A 460 21.52 3.83 12.97
C LYS A 460 21.24 2.60 12.10
N ILE A 461 20.74 1.50 12.69
CA ILE A 461 20.31 0.31 11.94
C ILE A 461 19.21 0.65 10.93
N MET A 462 18.20 1.40 11.36
CA MET A 462 17.08 1.78 10.50
C MET A 462 17.50 2.68 9.33
N SER A 463 18.62 3.39 9.46
CA SER A 463 19.15 4.34 8.46
C SER A 463 20.39 3.84 7.72
N ASP A 464 20.76 2.56 7.88
CA ASP A 464 21.94 1.92 7.27
C ASP A 464 23.26 2.64 7.61
N LEU A 465 23.38 3.15 8.86
CA LEU A 465 24.58 3.81 9.39
C LEU A 465 25.45 2.83 10.17
N ASP A 466 26.75 3.15 10.31
CA ASP A 466 27.70 2.36 11.10
C ASP A 466 27.45 2.57 12.61
N ILE A 467 27.07 1.48 13.31
CA ILE A 467 26.79 1.47 14.75
C ILE A 467 28.07 1.66 15.57
N ALA A 468 29.19 1.11 15.07
CA ALA A 468 30.47 1.13 15.78
C ALA A 468 31.15 2.51 15.70
N GLU A 469 30.97 3.28 14.63
CA GLU A 469 31.54 4.60 14.49
C GLU A 469 30.72 5.66 15.21
N ARG A 470 31.28 6.27 16.27
CA ARG A 470 30.62 7.29 17.10
C ARG A 470 31.37 8.61 17.16
N ARG A 471 32.49 8.71 16.45
CA ARG A 471 33.41 9.87 16.49
C ARG A 471 33.21 10.82 15.33
N LEU A 472 32.52 10.36 14.27
CA LEU A 472 32.29 11.13 13.05
C LEU A 472 30.79 11.32 12.84
N PRO A 473 30.38 12.49 12.34
CA PRO A 473 28.99 12.69 11.91
C PRO A 473 28.64 11.72 10.78
N GLN A 474 27.42 11.17 10.83
CA GLN A 474 26.91 10.29 9.80
C GLN A 474 25.55 10.79 9.31
N ASP A 475 25.30 10.65 8.00
CA ASP A 475 24.04 11.00 7.35
C ASP A 475 23.41 9.76 6.71
N GLY A 476 22.13 9.53 6.94
CA GLY A 476 21.38 8.41 6.40
C GLY A 476 19.92 8.73 6.09
N LYS A 477 19.18 7.72 5.64
CA LYS A 477 17.75 7.82 5.37
C LYS A 477 17.02 6.60 5.92
N ILE A 478 15.87 6.83 6.57
CA ILE A 478 14.96 5.77 6.97
C ILE A 478 13.78 5.76 6.01
N LYS A 479 13.55 4.63 5.35
CA LYS A 479 12.29 4.32 4.67
C LYS A 479 11.37 3.61 5.66
N PHE A 480 10.62 4.40 6.41
CA PHE A 480 9.85 3.91 7.56
C PHE A 480 8.73 2.93 7.18
N LYS A 481 8.35 2.90 5.90
CA LYS A 481 7.44 1.89 5.33
C LYS A 481 7.87 0.44 5.62
N LYS A 482 9.19 0.19 5.72
CA LYS A 482 9.74 -1.12 6.08
C LYS A 482 9.41 -1.54 7.52
N TYR A 483 9.13 -0.59 8.40
CA TYR A 483 8.99 -0.79 9.84
C TYR A 483 7.56 -0.61 10.36
N SER A 484 6.74 0.20 9.68
CA SER A 484 5.37 0.51 10.14
C SER A 484 4.31 0.39 9.04
N GLY A 485 4.69 0.05 7.81
CA GLY A 485 3.77 0.04 6.66
C GLY A 485 3.36 1.45 6.16
N ARG A 486 3.61 2.52 6.93
CA ARG A 486 3.30 3.91 6.54
C ARG A 486 4.39 4.46 5.62
N ASP A 487 3.97 5.15 4.58
CA ASP A 487 4.89 5.75 3.59
C ASP A 487 5.47 7.06 4.12
N ILE A 488 6.45 6.92 5.02
CA ILE A 488 7.17 8.00 5.68
C ILE A 488 8.65 7.83 5.37
N GLU A 489 9.30 8.86 4.88
CA GLU A 489 10.76 8.92 4.75
C GLU A 489 11.33 9.91 5.77
N LEU A 490 12.44 9.54 6.41
CA LEU A 490 13.17 10.44 7.31
C LEU A 490 14.63 10.53 6.87
N ARG A 491 15.17 11.74 6.91
CA ARG A 491 16.60 11.98 6.84
C ARG A 491 17.16 11.96 8.26
N VAL A 492 18.21 11.21 8.49
CA VAL A 492 18.87 11.04 9.79
C VAL A 492 20.26 11.66 9.72
N ALA A 493 20.59 12.46 10.73
CA ALA A 493 21.94 12.93 10.97
C ALA A 493 22.31 12.56 12.40
N THR A 494 23.48 11.91 12.58
CA THR A 494 24.09 11.69 13.89
C THR A 494 25.29 12.62 14.05
N VAL A 495 25.39 13.27 15.19
CA VAL A 495 26.46 14.23 15.48
C VAL A 495 27.12 13.88 16.81
N PRO A 496 28.42 13.58 16.83
CA PRO A 496 29.14 13.35 18.07
C PRO A 496 29.08 14.56 18.98
N THR A 497 28.81 14.31 20.29
CA THR A 497 28.76 15.34 21.32
C THR A 497 29.75 15.03 22.44
N GLN A 498 29.91 15.95 23.40
CA GLN A 498 30.82 15.79 24.52
C GLN A 498 30.54 14.52 25.33
N GLY A 499 31.61 13.83 25.76
CA GLY A 499 31.51 12.61 26.57
C GLY A 499 31.30 11.33 25.77
N GLY A 500 31.59 11.33 24.46
CA GLY A 500 31.45 10.17 23.58
C GLY A 500 29.99 9.80 23.27
N LEU A 501 29.10 10.78 23.43
CA LEU A 501 27.66 10.68 23.09
C LEU A 501 27.42 11.12 21.65
N GLU A 502 26.24 10.81 21.13
CA GLU A 502 25.80 11.23 19.81
C GLU A 502 24.39 11.77 19.89
N ASP A 503 24.18 12.98 19.41
CA ASP A 503 22.85 13.53 19.15
C ASP A 503 22.34 12.98 17.82
N VAL A 504 21.03 12.72 17.77
CA VAL A 504 20.36 12.28 16.54
C VAL A 504 19.26 13.26 16.16
N VAL A 505 19.31 13.70 14.91
CA VAL A 505 18.26 14.54 14.32
C VAL A 505 17.61 13.76 13.17
N LEU A 506 16.29 13.53 13.29
CA LEU A 506 15.51 12.92 12.23
C LEU A 506 14.60 13.99 11.62
N ARG A 507 14.83 14.36 10.38
CA ARG A 507 13.95 15.24 9.62
C ARG A 507 12.91 14.42 8.88
N ILE A 508 11.64 14.69 9.13
CA ILE A 508 10.52 14.04 8.47
C ILE A 508 10.35 14.67 7.08
N LEU A 509 10.52 13.85 6.04
CA LEU A 509 10.29 14.25 4.67
C LEU A 509 8.81 14.09 4.33
N GLN A 510 8.21 15.10 3.73
CA GLN A 510 6.83 14.99 3.28
C GLN A 510 6.75 14.04 2.09
N SER A 511 6.13 12.89 2.27
CA SER A 511 5.73 12.00 1.20
C SER A 511 4.31 12.40 0.75
N GLY A 512 4.14 12.73 -0.51
CA GLY A 512 2.84 13.05 -1.08
C GLY A 512 2.92 14.10 -2.19
N ASP A 513 1.77 14.41 -2.78
CA ASP A 513 1.64 15.46 -3.78
C ASP A 513 1.99 16.83 -3.15
N PRO A 514 2.68 17.72 -3.89
CA PRO A 514 3.01 19.04 -3.41
C PRO A 514 1.75 19.83 -3.06
N ILE A 515 1.89 20.75 -2.11
CA ILE A 515 0.78 21.65 -1.76
C ILE A 515 0.30 22.36 -3.03
N PRO A 516 -0.99 22.31 -3.37
CA PRO A 516 -1.52 23.02 -4.53
C PRO A 516 -1.18 24.52 -4.47
N LEU A 517 -0.85 25.10 -5.61
CA LEU A 517 -0.34 26.48 -5.71
C LEU A 517 -1.32 27.53 -5.14
N ASP A 518 -2.62 27.27 -5.21
CA ASP A 518 -3.69 28.10 -4.64
C ASP A 518 -3.75 28.06 -3.11
N ARG A 519 -3.06 27.10 -2.46
CA ARG A 519 -3.06 26.92 -1.00
C ARG A 519 -1.82 27.40 -0.29
N ILE A 520 -0.80 27.90 -1.00
CA ILE A 520 0.42 28.42 -0.35
C ILE A 520 0.28 29.82 0.23
N GLY A 521 -0.87 30.43 0.07
CA GLY A 521 -1.22 31.72 0.71
C GLY A 521 -0.84 32.96 -0.09
N PHE A 522 -0.81 32.91 -1.41
CA PHE A 522 -0.67 34.10 -2.27
C PHE A 522 -1.86 35.05 -2.13
N SER A 523 -1.60 36.35 -2.21
CA SER A 523 -2.64 37.33 -2.55
C SER A 523 -3.14 37.07 -3.99
N LYS A 524 -4.36 37.49 -4.31
CA LYS A 524 -4.94 37.32 -5.65
C LYS A 524 -4.01 37.81 -6.76
N ARG A 525 -3.45 39.02 -6.58
CA ARG A 525 -2.49 39.63 -7.52
C ARG A 525 -1.26 38.75 -7.71
N ASN A 526 -0.65 38.32 -6.59
CA ASN A 526 0.57 37.53 -6.63
C ASN A 526 0.32 36.17 -7.28
N TYR A 527 -0.83 35.55 -6.99
CA TYR A 527 -1.23 34.28 -7.62
C TYR A 527 -1.37 34.40 -9.14
N GLU A 528 -2.15 35.39 -9.61
CA GLU A 528 -2.38 35.62 -11.04
C GLU A 528 -1.09 35.93 -11.79
N ASN A 529 -0.21 36.77 -11.23
CA ASN A 529 1.05 37.15 -11.87
C ASN A 529 2.08 36.02 -11.82
N PHE A 530 2.15 35.25 -10.73
CA PHE A 530 3.03 34.09 -10.65
C PHE A 530 2.58 32.99 -11.61
N LEU A 531 1.28 32.76 -11.75
CA LEU A 531 0.74 31.86 -12.76
C LEU A 531 1.15 32.28 -14.18
N LYS A 532 1.01 33.56 -14.53
CA LYS A 532 1.45 34.08 -15.83
C LYS A 532 2.94 33.82 -16.08
N ALA A 533 3.77 33.88 -15.06
CA ALA A 533 5.21 33.63 -15.19
C ALA A 533 5.53 32.15 -15.38
N ILE A 534 4.91 31.21 -14.60
CA ILE A 534 5.25 29.79 -14.66
C ILE A 534 4.70 29.06 -15.89
N ILE A 535 3.76 29.66 -16.62
CA ILE A 535 3.25 29.09 -17.89
C ILE A 535 4.00 29.62 -19.12
N GLN A 536 4.99 30.49 -18.95
CA GLN A 536 5.81 30.95 -20.06
C GLN A 536 6.66 29.80 -20.59
N PRO A 537 6.87 29.70 -21.89
CA PRO A 537 7.66 28.64 -22.49
C PRO A 537 9.14 28.71 -22.14
N TYR A 538 9.66 29.89 -21.80
CA TYR A 538 11.04 30.13 -21.41
C TYR A 538 11.16 31.34 -20.50
N GLY A 539 12.29 31.46 -19.82
CA GLY A 539 12.59 32.55 -18.91
C GLY A 539 13.09 32.07 -17.57
N LEU A 540 13.34 33.01 -16.66
CA LEU A 540 13.97 32.75 -15.38
C LEU A 540 13.09 33.24 -14.24
N ILE A 541 12.80 32.35 -13.28
CA ILE A 541 12.00 32.60 -12.08
C ILE A 541 12.84 32.30 -10.85
N PHE A 542 12.97 33.26 -9.96
CA PHE A 542 13.63 33.05 -8.68
C PHE A 542 12.65 33.09 -7.50
N VAL A 543 12.83 32.16 -6.56
CA VAL A 543 12.22 32.23 -5.22
C VAL A 543 13.32 32.50 -4.20
N CYS A 544 13.24 33.63 -3.51
CA CYS A 544 14.29 34.03 -2.58
C CYS A 544 13.79 34.10 -1.12
N GLY A 545 14.72 33.94 -0.19
CA GLY A 545 14.46 33.97 1.24
C GLY A 545 15.48 33.17 2.05
N PRO A 546 15.49 33.29 3.39
CA PRO A 546 16.37 32.49 4.24
C PRO A 546 16.00 31.01 4.24
N THR A 547 16.82 30.21 4.89
CA THR A 547 16.52 28.78 5.12
C THR A 547 15.21 28.66 5.93
N GLY A 548 14.36 27.74 5.57
CA GLY A 548 13.07 27.50 6.24
C GLY A 548 11.95 28.48 5.84
N SER A 549 12.14 29.34 4.82
CA SER A 549 11.08 30.24 4.33
C SER A 549 10.07 29.58 3.39
N GLY A 550 10.18 28.27 3.10
CA GLY A 550 9.25 27.50 2.26
C GLY A 550 9.55 27.58 0.75
N LYS A 551 10.75 28.00 0.34
CA LYS A 551 11.15 28.10 -1.09
C LYS A 551 10.94 26.80 -1.86
N THR A 552 11.45 25.68 -1.32
CA THR A 552 11.33 24.34 -1.91
C THR A 552 9.86 23.97 -2.11
N THR A 553 9.02 24.21 -1.11
CA THR A 553 7.57 23.94 -1.21
C THR A 553 6.93 24.73 -2.34
N THR A 554 7.23 26.05 -2.44
CA THR A 554 6.68 26.91 -3.51
C THR A 554 7.14 26.48 -4.89
N LEU A 555 8.43 26.14 -5.05
CA LEU A 555 8.94 25.62 -6.32
C LEU A 555 8.26 24.30 -6.71
N HIS A 556 8.16 23.36 -5.75
CA HIS A 556 7.49 22.08 -6.01
C HIS A 556 5.98 22.24 -6.28
N SER A 557 5.31 23.21 -5.67
CA SER A 557 3.92 23.58 -5.98
C SER A 557 3.79 24.14 -7.40
N ALA A 558 4.73 25.01 -7.82
CA ALA A 558 4.78 25.53 -9.19
C ALA A 558 5.05 24.40 -10.20
N LEU A 559 6.04 23.53 -9.92
CA LEU A 559 6.33 22.36 -10.76
C LEU A 559 5.13 21.42 -10.85
N GLY A 560 4.44 21.15 -9.74
CA GLY A 560 3.23 20.33 -9.72
C GLY A 560 2.10 20.88 -10.61
N TYR A 561 1.98 22.22 -10.71
CA TYR A 561 1.00 22.87 -11.57
C TYR A 561 1.31 22.69 -13.07
N ILE A 562 2.59 22.75 -13.45
CA ILE A 562 3.04 22.64 -14.86
C ILE A 562 3.44 21.22 -15.26
N ASN A 563 3.45 20.26 -14.33
CA ASN A 563 3.81 18.86 -14.58
C ASN A 563 2.70 18.13 -15.34
N LYS A 564 2.77 18.20 -16.67
CA LYS A 564 1.86 17.53 -17.60
C LYS A 564 2.62 16.44 -18.35
N PRO A 565 1.93 15.43 -18.93
CA PRO A 565 2.59 14.35 -19.67
C PRO A 565 3.48 14.84 -20.83
N GLU A 566 3.14 15.96 -21.46
CA GLU A 566 3.86 16.58 -22.56
C GLU A 566 5.04 17.46 -22.12
N THR A 567 5.17 17.77 -20.82
CA THR A 567 6.21 18.68 -20.30
C THR A 567 7.35 17.89 -19.68
N LYS A 568 8.55 18.04 -20.17
CA LYS A 568 9.75 17.39 -19.64
C LYS A 568 10.46 18.26 -18.61
N ILE A 569 10.37 17.84 -17.35
CA ILE A 569 10.90 18.61 -16.23
C ILE A 569 12.09 17.88 -15.62
N TRP A 570 13.26 18.55 -15.52
CA TRP A 570 14.43 18.10 -14.83
C TRP A 570 14.68 18.96 -13.58
N THR A 571 15.04 18.33 -12.48
CA THR A 571 15.41 19.04 -11.24
C THR A 571 16.78 18.59 -10.76
N ALA A 572 17.59 19.54 -10.28
CA ALA A 572 18.83 19.30 -9.56
C ALA A 572 18.64 19.79 -8.12
N GLU A 573 18.79 18.91 -7.14
CA GLU A 573 18.46 19.19 -5.74
C GLU A 573 19.55 18.66 -4.78
N ASP A 574 19.77 19.34 -3.65
CA ASP A 574 20.75 18.94 -2.63
C ASP A 574 20.20 19.00 -1.20
N PRO A 575 19.58 17.91 -0.71
CA PRO A 575 19.10 16.73 -1.44
C PRO A 575 17.68 16.88 -2.01
N VAL A 576 17.16 15.85 -2.67
CA VAL A 576 15.72 15.75 -3.02
C VAL A 576 14.90 15.64 -1.75
N GLU A 577 14.04 16.64 -1.48
CA GLU A 577 13.16 16.68 -0.30
C GLU A 577 11.74 16.19 -0.58
N ILE A 578 11.19 16.51 -1.76
CA ILE A 578 9.83 16.18 -2.18
C ILE A 578 9.90 15.37 -3.47
N THR A 579 9.48 14.13 -3.45
CA THR A 579 9.45 13.28 -4.65
C THR A 579 8.11 13.45 -5.37
N GLN A 580 8.16 13.83 -6.66
CA GLN A 580 6.96 14.00 -7.49
C GLN A 580 7.00 13.06 -8.70
N LYS A 581 5.90 12.36 -8.93
CA LYS A 581 5.73 11.56 -10.15
C LYS A 581 5.71 12.49 -11.38
N GLY A 582 6.44 12.12 -12.43
CA GLY A 582 6.55 12.91 -13.67
C GLY A 582 7.82 13.73 -13.77
N LEU A 583 8.41 14.19 -12.66
CA LEU A 583 9.68 14.89 -12.63
C LEU A 583 10.87 13.94 -12.79
N ARG A 584 11.95 14.43 -13.39
CA ARG A 584 13.26 13.79 -13.42
C ARG A 584 14.15 14.46 -12.39
N GLN A 585 14.10 13.96 -11.16
CA GLN A 585 14.77 14.57 -10.02
C GLN A 585 16.16 13.95 -9.82
N VAL A 586 17.17 14.79 -9.81
CA VAL A 586 18.57 14.43 -9.69
C VAL A 586 19.13 14.98 -8.39
N GLN A 587 19.67 14.12 -7.55
CA GLN A 587 20.33 14.52 -6.33
C GLN A 587 21.81 14.84 -6.59
N ILE A 588 22.22 16.02 -6.19
CA ILE A 588 23.61 16.48 -6.24
C ILE A 588 24.49 15.61 -5.32
N LYS A 589 25.71 15.36 -5.76
CA LYS A 589 26.73 14.56 -5.04
C LYS A 589 28.08 15.23 -5.15
N SER A 590 28.27 16.32 -4.45
CA SER A 590 29.50 17.15 -4.51
C SER A 590 30.77 16.34 -4.18
N LYS A 591 30.68 15.28 -3.35
CA LYS A 591 31.82 14.40 -3.02
C LYS A 591 32.44 13.71 -4.22
N ILE A 592 31.70 13.52 -5.32
CA ILE A 592 32.19 12.89 -6.56
C ILE A 592 32.30 13.90 -7.72
N GLY A 593 32.22 15.22 -7.42
CA GLY A 593 32.31 16.27 -8.43
C GLY A 593 31.03 16.49 -9.22
N PHE A 594 29.90 15.90 -8.80
CA PHE A 594 28.60 16.11 -9.43
C PHE A 594 27.86 17.23 -8.71
N ASP A 595 28.11 18.47 -9.14
CA ASP A 595 27.52 19.70 -8.63
C ASP A 595 26.37 20.22 -9.49
N PHE A 596 25.80 21.38 -9.12
CA PHE A 596 24.69 22.00 -9.85
C PHE A 596 25.06 22.40 -11.28
N ALA A 597 26.29 22.93 -11.50
CA ALA A 597 26.74 23.30 -12.81
C ALA A 597 26.90 22.09 -13.75
N ALA A 598 27.45 20.99 -13.23
CA ALA A 598 27.57 19.73 -13.95
C ALA A 598 26.18 19.14 -14.31
N ALA A 599 25.22 19.18 -13.38
CA ALA A 599 23.85 18.76 -13.61
C ALA A 599 23.18 19.60 -14.71
N MET A 600 23.29 20.92 -14.64
CA MET A 600 22.73 21.86 -15.64
C MET A 600 23.28 21.57 -17.05
N ARG A 601 24.60 21.39 -17.18
CA ARG A 601 25.21 21.03 -18.48
C ARG A 601 24.69 19.69 -19.03
N ALA A 602 24.36 18.75 -18.16
CA ALA A 602 23.76 17.48 -18.57
C ALA A 602 22.31 17.67 -19.01
N PHE A 603 21.52 18.48 -18.29
CA PHE A 603 20.11 18.74 -18.60
C PHE A 603 19.94 19.40 -19.98
N LEU A 604 20.76 20.37 -20.32
CA LEU A 604 20.73 21.01 -21.63
C LEU A 604 20.92 20.06 -22.82
N ARG A 605 21.37 18.82 -22.58
CA ARG A 605 21.47 17.76 -23.59
C ARG A 605 20.41 16.67 -23.42
N ALA A 606 19.48 16.86 -22.48
CA ALA A 606 18.44 15.87 -22.12
C ALA A 606 17.04 16.32 -22.53
N ASP A 607 16.93 17.27 -23.46
CA ASP A 607 15.70 17.79 -24.05
C ASP A 607 14.68 18.24 -22.98
N PRO A 608 15.02 19.21 -22.12
CA PRO A 608 14.12 19.72 -21.10
C PRO A 608 13.23 20.84 -21.64
N ASP A 609 11.98 20.90 -21.20
CA ASP A 609 11.16 22.11 -21.32
C ASP A 609 11.36 23.01 -20.08
N VAL A 610 11.48 22.38 -18.92
CA VAL A 610 11.59 23.06 -17.64
C VAL A 610 12.79 22.50 -16.85
N ILE A 611 13.58 23.39 -16.29
CA ILE A 611 14.71 23.07 -15.44
C ILE A 611 14.53 23.72 -14.06
N MET A 612 14.59 22.96 -12.99
CA MET A 612 14.67 23.50 -11.64
C MET A 612 16.04 23.22 -11.02
N VAL A 613 16.66 24.27 -10.52
CA VAL A 613 17.92 24.20 -9.79
C VAL A 613 17.65 24.56 -8.34
N GLY A 614 17.95 23.66 -7.42
CA GLY A 614 17.67 23.86 -6.00
C GLY A 614 18.15 25.20 -5.49
N GLU A 615 19.34 25.63 -5.93
CA GLU A 615 19.87 26.95 -5.62
C GLU A 615 20.97 27.39 -6.60
N MET A 616 21.10 28.69 -6.80
CA MET A 616 22.16 29.33 -7.56
C MET A 616 23.02 30.17 -6.63
N ARG A 617 24.16 29.60 -6.16
CA ARG A 617 25.09 30.24 -5.20
C ARG A 617 26.33 30.80 -5.86
N ASP A 618 26.71 30.26 -7.00
CA ASP A 618 27.95 30.55 -7.71
C ASP A 618 27.68 31.13 -9.09
N GLN A 619 28.73 31.80 -9.61
CA GLN A 619 28.67 32.48 -10.91
C GLN A 619 28.41 31.51 -12.07
N GLU A 620 29.03 30.32 -12.03
CA GLU A 620 28.94 29.36 -13.13
C GLU A 620 27.53 28.78 -13.28
N THR A 621 26.94 28.28 -12.17
CA THR A 621 25.60 27.75 -12.16
C THR A 621 24.58 28.80 -12.60
N THR A 622 24.75 30.04 -12.11
CA THR A 622 23.81 31.15 -12.43
C THR A 622 23.91 31.55 -13.90
N ARG A 623 25.15 31.62 -14.45
CA ARG A 623 25.35 31.93 -15.89
C ARG A 623 24.70 30.89 -16.77
N ILE A 624 24.91 29.57 -16.49
CA ILE A 624 24.31 28.47 -17.25
C ILE A 624 22.77 28.56 -17.18
N GLY A 625 22.20 28.92 -16.00
CA GLY A 625 20.76 29.10 -15.85
C GLY A 625 20.18 30.22 -16.67
N ILE A 626 20.87 31.39 -16.74
CA ILE A 626 20.47 32.51 -17.59
C ILE A 626 20.58 32.12 -19.08
N GLU A 627 21.69 31.49 -19.50
CA GLU A 627 21.87 31.00 -20.88
C GLU A 627 20.77 29.99 -21.27
N ALA A 628 20.44 29.05 -20.38
CA ALA A 628 19.36 28.09 -20.58
C ALA A 628 18.02 28.79 -20.81
N SER A 629 17.72 29.82 -20.00
CA SER A 629 16.47 30.57 -20.12
C SER A 629 16.35 31.37 -21.42
N LEU A 630 17.47 31.89 -21.92
CA LEU A 630 17.53 32.61 -23.19
C LEU A 630 17.47 31.68 -24.41
N THR A 631 17.84 30.43 -24.24
CA THR A 631 17.83 29.40 -25.31
C THR A 631 16.54 28.57 -25.36
N GLY A 632 15.47 29.01 -24.67
CA GLY A 632 14.14 28.44 -24.83
C GLY A 632 13.65 27.56 -23.70
N HIS A 633 14.29 27.59 -22.51
CA HIS A 633 13.88 26.76 -21.37
C HIS A 633 13.29 27.62 -20.25
N LEU A 634 12.27 27.12 -19.56
CA LEU A 634 11.81 27.74 -18.32
C LEU A 634 12.68 27.27 -17.16
N VAL A 635 13.39 28.20 -16.53
CA VAL A 635 14.32 27.90 -15.43
C VAL A 635 13.77 28.45 -14.11
N LEU A 636 13.68 27.58 -13.09
CA LEU A 636 13.28 27.95 -11.75
C LEU A 636 14.44 27.71 -10.78
N SER A 637 14.68 28.63 -9.86
CA SER A 637 15.75 28.42 -8.86
C SER A 637 15.50 29.21 -7.58
N THR A 638 16.38 29.00 -6.58
CA THR A 638 16.33 29.75 -5.33
C THR A 638 17.56 30.63 -5.12
N LEU A 639 17.37 31.69 -4.35
CA LEU A 639 18.42 32.58 -3.85
C LEU A 639 18.27 32.78 -2.34
N HIS A 640 19.40 33.17 -1.71
CA HIS A 640 19.41 33.53 -0.29
C HIS A 640 19.55 35.03 -0.10
N THR A 641 18.53 35.78 -0.47
CA THR A 641 18.39 37.25 -0.30
C THR A 641 17.16 37.56 0.54
N ASN A 642 17.06 38.76 1.06
CA ASN A 642 15.99 39.14 1.99
C ASN A 642 14.77 39.75 1.31
N SER A 643 14.93 40.32 0.10
CA SER A 643 13.84 40.89 -0.70
C SER A 643 14.04 40.60 -2.17
N ALA A 644 13.01 40.79 -2.99
CA ALA A 644 13.07 40.59 -4.41
C ALA A 644 14.00 41.59 -5.14
N PRO A 645 13.98 42.94 -4.83
CA PRO A 645 14.93 43.86 -5.42
C PRO A 645 16.39 43.61 -5.04
N GLU A 646 16.68 43.13 -3.81
CA GLU A 646 18.04 42.74 -3.40
C GLU A 646 18.60 41.56 -4.23
N SER A 647 17.72 40.68 -4.71
CA SER A 647 18.12 39.56 -5.56
C SER A 647 18.72 40.04 -6.87
N ILE A 648 18.19 41.10 -7.45
CA ILE A 648 18.69 41.73 -8.69
C ILE A 648 20.15 42.19 -8.48
N THR A 649 20.37 43.00 -7.46
CA THR A 649 21.71 43.54 -7.14
C THR A 649 22.68 42.38 -6.83
N ARG A 650 22.24 41.39 -6.08
CA ARG A 650 23.07 40.22 -5.74
C ARG A 650 23.53 39.45 -7.00
N LEU A 651 22.66 39.27 -8.00
CA LEU A 651 23.01 38.59 -9.24
C LEU A 651 23.97 39.42 -10.08
N LEU A 652 23.79 40.73 -10.13
CA LEU A 652 24.72 41.64 -10.78
C LEU A 652 26.09 41.64 -10.10
N ASP A 653 26.14 41.63 -8.77
CA ASP A 653 27.41 41.53 -7.97
C ASP A 653 28.12 40.20 -8.16
N MET A 654 27.35 39.13 -8.46
CA MET A 654 27.93 37.81 -8.83
C MET A 654 28.55 37.82 -10.26
N GLY A 655 28.49 38.95 -10.96
CA GLY A 655 29.07 39.10 -12.29
C GLY A 655 28.19 38.68 -13.45
N MET A 656 26.89 38.65 -13.24
CA MET A 656 25.93 38.36 -14.32
C MET A 656 25.84 39.56 -15.28
N ASP A 657 25.81 39.26 -16.58
CA ASP A 657 25.60 40.29 -17.59
C ASP A 657 24.22 40.93 -17.45
N PRO A 658 24.15 42.28 -17.27
CA PRO A 658 22.86 42.96 -17.02
C PRO A 658 21.84 42.81 -18.16
N PHE A 659 22.28 42.74 -19.41
CA PHE A 659 21.39 42.63 -20.55
C PHE A 659 20.80 41.22 -20.63
N ASN A 660 21.65 40.19 -20.56
CA ASN A 660 21.21 38.81 -20.58
C ASN A 660 20.28 38.47 -19.39
N PHE A 661 20.61 38.98 -18.19
CA PHE A 661 19.80 38.77 -17.02
C PHE A 661 18.44 39.52 -17.12
N ALA A 662 18.43 40.76 -17.60
CA ALA A 662 17.19 41.52 -17.80
C ALA A 662 16.26 40.84 -18.82
N ASP A 663 16.81 40.31 -19.90
CA ASP A 663 16.01 39.62 -20.93
C ASP A 663 15.44 38.27 -20.38
N ALA A 664 16.20 37.56 -19.57
CA ALA A 664 15.84 36.27 -19.00
C ALA A 664 14.76 36.36 -17.92
N VAL A 665 14.79 37.37 -17.03
CA VAL A 665 13.99 37.41 -15.83
C VAL A 665 12.50 37.61 -16.09
N LEU A 666 11.66 36.70 -15.58
CA LEU A 666 10.19 36.80 -15.60
C LEU A 666 9.66 37.38 -14.28
N CYS A 667 10.11 36.83 -13.17
CA CYS A 667 9.75 37.35 -11.83
C CYS A 667 10.74 36.87 -10.78
N ILE A 668 10.74 37.61 -9.64
CA ILE A 668 11.46 37.25 -8.42
C ILE A 668 10.47 37.31 -7.26
N LEU A 669 10.31 36.17 -6.56
CA LEU A 669 9.41 36.01 -5.43
C LEU A 669 10.22 35.96 -4.15
N ALA A 670 10.16 36.99 -3.30
CA ALA A 670 10.68 36.88 -1.95
C ALA A 670 9.62 36.30 -1.00
N GLN A 671 10.04 35.41 -0.12
CA GLN A 671 9.15 34.65 0.74
C GLN A 671 9.65 34.52 2.18
N ARG A 672 8.72 34.60 3.13
CA ARG A 672 8.87 34.27 4.56
C ARG A 672 7.70 33.42 5.01
N LEU A 673 7.87 32.70 6.12
CA LEU A 673 6.79 31.99 6.77
C LEU A 673 6.44 32.66 8.10
N VAL A 674 5.16 32.87 8.34
CA VAL A 674 4.57 33.28 9.62
C VAL A 674 3.69 32.18 10.19
N LEU A 675 3.55 32.16 11.52
CA LEU A 675 2.57 31.28 12.15
C LEU A 675 1.15 31.80 11.87
N THR A 676 0.23 30.87 11.62
CA THR A 676 -1.19 31.17 11.48
C THR A 676 -1.89 31.06 12.82
N LEU A 677 -2.83 31.96 13.09
CA LEU A 677 -3.69 31.88 14.27
C LEU A 677 -4.47 30.55 14.24
N CYS A 678 -4.56 29.90 15.40
CA CYS A 678 -5.30 28.64 15.51
C CYS A 678 -6.79 28.86 15.19
N PRO A 679 -7.37 28.17 14.22
CA PRO A 679 -8.76 28.35 13.85
C PRO A 679 -9.74 28.03 15.00
N ASP A 680 -9.33 27.13 15.91
CA ASP A 680 -10.18 26.60 16.99
C ASP A 680 -10.25 27.53 18.19
N CYS A 681 -9.25 28.43 18.39
CA CYS A 681 -9.17 29.24 19.58
C CYS A 681 -8.80 30.70 19.33
N LYS A 682 -8.66 31.18 18.09
CA LYS A 682 -8.40 32.59 17.84
C LYS A 682 -9.56 33.45 18.36
N ARG A 683 -9.25 34.48 19.13
CA ARG A 683 -10.23 35.38 19.71
C ARG A 683 -10.43 36.60 18.85
N ALA A 684 -11.64 36.85 18.42
CA ALA A 684 -12.03 38.08 17.76
C ALA A 684 -12.02 39.28 18.73
N TYR A 685 -11.52 40.43 18.26
CA TYR A 685 -11.56 41.68 19.03
C TYR A 685 -11.69 42.89 18.09
N HIS A 686 -12.15 44.01 18.64
CA HIS A 686 -12.22 45.30 17.94
C HIS A 686 -10.94 46.09 18.21
N PRO A 687 -10.13 46.42 17.17
CA PRO A 687 -8.89 47.14 17.34
C PRO A 687 -9.18 48.56 17.77
N SER A 688 -8.27 49.13 18.59
CA SER A 688 -8.33 50.56 18.87
C SER A 688 -8.01 51.38 17.61
N ARG A 689 -8.51 52.61 17.55
CA ARG A 689 -8.19 53.52 16.44
C ARG A 689 -6.68 53.66 16.27
N LYS A 690 -5.92 53.75 17.34
CA LYS A 690 -4.45 53.84 17.32
C LYS A 690 -3.82 52.60 16.66
N GLU A 691 -4.32 51.41 16.99
CA GLU A 691 -3.82 50.17 16.41
C GLU A 691 -4.08 50.08 14.90
N TYR A 692 -5.28 50.49 14.50
CA TYR A 692 -5.62 50.58 13.06
C TYR A 692 -4.72 51.61 12.36
N ASP A 693 -4.58 52.81 12.91
CA ASP A 693 -3.75 53.86 12.30
C ASP A 693 -2.27 53.43 12.23
N ASP A 694 -1.78 52.66 13.22
CA ASP A 694 -0.43 52.11 13.18
C ASP A 694 -0.27 51.07 12.05
N LEU A 695 -1.25 50.20 11.81
CA LEU A 695 -1.25 49.22 10.69
C LEU A 695 -1.26 49.95 9.34
N VAL A 696 -2.15 50.95 9.17
CA VAL A 696 -2.23 51.75 7.94
C VAL A 696 -0.92 52.49 7.68
N ARG A 697 -0.33 53.12 8.71
CA ARG A 697 0.96 53.81 8.58
C ARG A 697 2.11 52.85 8.19
N LEU A 698 2.12 51.61 8.73
CA LEU A 698 3.12 50.58 8.39
C LEU A 698 2.96 50.02 7.00
N TYR A 699 1.76 50.10 6.43
CA TYR A 699 1.45 49.70 5.08
C TYR A 699 1.82 50.76 4.03
N ASP A 700 1.76 51.99 4.34
CA ASP A 700 1.68 53.21 3.56
C ASP A 700 0.21 53.61 3.32
N PRO A 701 -0.24 54.80 3.81
CA PRO A 701 -1.67 55.18 3.79
C PRO A 701 -2.28 55.24 2.39
N GLU A 702 -1.56 55.79 1.39
CA GLU A 702 -2.06 55.92 0.02
C GLU A 702 -2.21 54.49 -0.65
N LEU A 703 -1.23 53.63 -0.42
CA LEU A 703 -1.26 52.26 -0.93
C LEU A 703 -2.28 51.41 -0.20
N PHE A 704 -2.51 51.67 1.12
CA PHE A 704 -3.53 50.94 1.87
C PHE A 704 -4.94 51.24 1.36
N GLU A 705 -5.25 52.49 1.14
CA GLU A 705 -6.54 52.89 0.58
C GLU A 705 -6.77 52.29 -0.81
N LYS A 706 -5.75 52.28 -1.63
CA LYS A 706 -5.81 51.72 -3.03
C LYS A 706 -5.94 50.20 -3.03
N ASN A 707 -5.20 49.49 -2.20
CA ASN A 707 -5.05 48.03 -2.30
C ASN A 707 -5.94 47.27 -1.32
N VAL A 708 -6.24 47.83 -0.13
CA VAL A 708 -7.00 47.17 0.93
C VAL A 708 -8.37 47.82 1.12
N GLY A 709 -8.44 49.16 1.20
CA GLY A 709 -9.69 49.90 1.22
C GLY A 709 -10.60 49.62 2.44
N ILE A 710 -10.07 49.09 3.52
CA ILE A 710 -10.81 48.81 4.74
C ILE A 710 -10.80 50.06 5.63
N GLU A 711 -11.96 50.68 5.86
CA GLU A 711 -12.09 51.84 6.73
C GLU A 711 -12.28 51.41 8.21
N TYR A 712 -11.80 52.28 9.14
CA TYR A 712 -12.02 52.06 10.55
C TYR A 712 -13.49 52.32 10.90
N ASN A 713 -14.12 51.33 11.47
CA ASN A 713 -15.47 51.42 12.04
C ASN A 713 -15.59 50.54 13.29
N ASP A 714 -16.67 50.68 14.04
CA ASP A 714 -16.91 49.92 15.27
C ASP A 714 -17.12 48.42 15.05
N ASP A 715 -17.41 47.97 13.83
CA ASP A 715 -17.60 46.58 13.44
C ASP A 715 -16.30 45.91 12.96
N LEU A 716 -15.22 46.72 12.83
CA LEU A 716 -13.93 46.18 12.39
C LEU A 716 -13.41 45.14 13.37
N THR A 717 -13.18 43.93 12.88
CA THR A 717 -12.76 42.79 13.71
C THR A 717 -11.39 42.32 13.28
N LEU A 718 -10.45 42.26 14.24
CA LEU A 718 -9.19 41.57 14.13
C LEU A 718 -9.15 40.33 15.05
N TYR A 719 -8.12 39.49 14.93
CA TYR A 719 -8.01 38.28 15.72
C TYR A 719 -6.68 38.23 16.48
N ALA A 720 -6.74 37.72 17.71
CA ALA A 720 -5.60 37.49 18.58
C ALA A 720 -5.44 36.01 18.94
N PRO A 721 -4.20 35.53 19.20
CA PRO A 721 -3.98 34.19 19.70
C PRO A 721 -4.49 34.03 21.14
N GLU A 722 -5.14 32.90 21.46
CA GLU A 722 -5.57 32.60 22.83
C GLU A 722 -4.85 31.36 23.38
N GLY A 723 -5.03 30.21 22.76
CA GLY A 723 -4.43 28.93 23.16
C GLY A 723 -5.48 27.89 23.50
N CYS A 724 -5.28 26.66 22.98
CA CYS A 724 -6.12 25.48 23.28
C CYS A 724 -5.27 24.20 23.16
N GLU A 725 -5.83 23.05 23.51
CA GLU A 725 -5.16 21.77 23.39
C GLU A 725 -4.68 21.49 21.95
N ASN A 726 -5.49 21.81 20.93
CA ASN A 726 -5.18 21.59 19.53
C ASN A 726 -3.96 22.38 19.02
N CYS A 727 -3.60 23.47 19.67
CA CYS A 727 -2.42 24.28 19.35
C CYS A 727 -1.35 24.21 20.45
N ASN A 728 -1.41 23.26 21.37
CA ASN A 728 -0.51 23.16 22.53
C ASN A 728 -0.41 24.47 23.31
N SER A 729 -1.53 25.13 23.55
CA SER A 729 -1.66 26.41 24.28
C SER A 729 -0.87 27.57 23.67
N THR A 730 -0.40 27.47 22.41
CA THR A 730 0.38 28.55 21.76
C THR A 730 -0.47 29.63 21.11
N GLY A 731 -1.74 29.33 20.80
CA GLY A 731 -2.62 30.17 19.99
C GLY A 731 -2.35 30.14 18.50
N TYR A 732 -1.36 29.37 18.04
CA TYR A 732 -0.99 29.25 16.62
C TYR A 732 -0.98 27.78 16.16
N ARG A 733 -1.39 27.57 14.92
CA ARG A 733 -1.36 26.24 14.29
C ARG A 733 -1.14 26.36 12.81
N GLY A 734 -0.02 25.79 12.35
CA GLY A 734 0.39 25.85 10.95
C GLY A 734 1.15 27.13 10.58
N ARG A 735 1.58 27.21 9.34
CA ARG A 735 2.35 28.32 8.78
C ARG A 735 1.78 28.74 7.44
N MET A 736 1.91 30.03 7.13
CA MET A 736 1.54 30.55 5.82
C MET A 736 2.66 31.44 5.26
N GLY A 737 2.74 31.54 3.92
CA GLY A 737 3.72 32.39 3.25
C GLY A 737 3.36 33.86 3.34
N LEU A 738 4.37 34.73 3.54
CA LEU A 738 4.32 36.15 3.16
C LEU A 738 5.09 36.27 1.85
N HIS A 739 4.56 37.03 0.91
CA HIS A 739 5.04 37.08 -0.45
C HIS A 739 5.25 38.51 -0.96
N GLU A 740 6.43 38.70 -1.55
CA GLU A 740 6.79 39.96 -2.25
C GLU A 740 7.17 39.53 -3.68
N LEU A 741 6.29 39.78 -4.66
CA LEU A 741 6.46 39.37 -6.06
C LEU A 741 6.80 40.55 -6.96
N LEU A 742 8.05 40.63 -7.39
CA LEU A 742 8.57 41.54 -8.38
C LEU A 742 8.45 40.92 -9.79
N MET A 743 7.77 41.59 -10.69
CA MET A 743 7.65 41.17 -12.09
C MET A 743 8.72 41.82 -12.95
N GLY A 744 9.26 41.06 -13.90
CA GLY A 744 10.22 41.58 -14.91
C GLY A 744 9.52 42.47 -15.98
N THR A 745 8.97 43.59 -15.55
CA THR A 745 8.38 44.58 -16.48
C THR A 745 9.45 45.23 -17.36
N ASP A 746 9.06 45.83 -18.50
CA ASP A 746 10.01 46.50 -19.38
C ASP A 746 10.80 47.60 -18.66
N VAL A 747 10.17 48.27 -17.71
CA VAL A 747 10.82 49.32 -16.91
C VAL A 747 11.85 48.73 -15.97
N ILE A 748 11.50 47.66 -15.25
CA ILE A 748 12.41 46.91 -14.36
C ILE A 748 13.58 46.35 -15.17
N LYS A 749 13.34 45.78 -16.37
CA LYS A 749 14.39 45.28 -17.24
C LYS A 749 15.39 46.36 -17.66
N LYS A 750 14.90 47.54 -18.05
CA LYS A 750 15.77 48.69 -18.35
C LYS A 750 16.57 49.16 -17.12
N MET A 751 15.95 49.15 -15.93
CA MET A 751 16.64 49.48 -14.71
C MET A 751 17.73 48.47 -14.33
N ILE A 752 17.52 47.17 -14.60
CA ILE A 752 18.53 46.13 -14.43
C ILE A 752 19.70 46.36 -15.39
N GLN A 753 19.44 46.66 -16.67
CA GLN A 753 20.47 46.98 -17.66
C GLN A 753 21.32 48.17 -17.26
N ASN A 754 20.69 49.17 -16.63
CA ASN A 754 21.35 50.37 -16.08
C ASN A 754 21.96 50.20 -14.69
N LYS A 755 21.90 49.00 -14.12
CA LYS A 755 22.41 48.71 -12.76
C LYS A 755 21.85 49.63 -11.70
N ALA A 756 20.53 49.93 -11.76
CA ALA A 756 19.85 50.78 -10.80
C ALA A 756 19.99 50.29 -9.36
N ARG A 757 19.92 51.21 -8.40
CA ARG A 757 20.01 50.91 -6.97
C ARG A 757 18.77 50.14 -6.47
N VAL A 758 18.93 49.39 -5.37
CA VAL A 758 17.87 48.59 -4.77
C VAL A 758 16.63 49.44 -4.43
N GLU A 759 16.82 50.64 -3.94
CA GLU A 759 15.74 51.55 -3.57
C GLU A 759 14.92 52.00 -4.78
N GLU A 760 15.59 52.30 -5.89
CA GLU A 760 14.95 52.69 -7.16
C GLU A 760 14.16 51.54 -7.73
N LEU A 761 14.75 50.33 -7.78
CA LEU A 761 14.07 49.09 -8.20
C LEU A 761 12.85 48.79 -7.32
N ARG A 762 12.98 48.98 -6.00
CA ARG A 762 11.87 48.75 -5.06
C ARG A 762 10.73 49.74 -5.32
N LYS A 763 11.05 51.05 -5.48
CA LYS A 763 10.07 52.08 -5.77
C LYS A 763 9.31 51.75 -7.04
N GLN A 764 10.00 51.45 -8.13
CA GLN A 764 9.38 51.07 -9.40
C GLN A 764 8.54 49.80 -9.29
N ALA A 765 9.03 48.77 -8.60
CA ALA A 765 8.28 47.54 -8.40
C ALA A 765 6.96 47.78 -7.65
N ILE A 766 6.95 48.71 -6.64
CA ILE A 766 5.73 49.12 -5.92
C ILE A 766 4.80 49.88 -6.85
N GLU A 767 5.32 50.78 -7.69
CA GLU A 767 4.53 51.48 -8.71
C GLU A 767 3.90 50.50 -9.69
N ASP A 768 4.59 49.42 -10.06
CA ASP A 768 4.10 48.30 -10.87
C ASP A 768 3.12 47.40 -10.08
N GLY A 769 2.82 47.74 -8.83
CA GLY A 769 1.85 47.06 -7.97
C GLY A 769 2.40 45.98 -7.05
N MET A 770 3.72 45.85 -6.89
CA MET A 770 4.31 44.91 -5.91
C MET A 770 3.91 45.34 -4.49
N THR A 771 3.51 44.38 -3.67
CA THR A 771 3.38 44.53 -2.20
C THR A 771 4.63 43.97 -1.55
N THR A 772 5.16 44.68 -0.55
CA THR A 772 6.28 44.21 0.26
C THR A 772 5.84 43.08 1.19
N LEU A 773 6.77 42.29 1.73
CA LEU A 773 6.47 41.23 2.72
C LEU A 773 5.67 41.76 3.91
N LYS A 774 5.96 43.02 4.36
CA LYS A 774 5.24 43.67 5.46
C LYS A 774 3.80 44.02 5.07
N GLN A 775 3.59 44.53 3.88
CA GLN A 775 2.26 44.88 3.35
C GLN A 775 1.40 43.61 3.17
N ASP A 776 1.93 42.56 2.56
CA ASP A 776 1.26 41.27 2.41
C ASP A 776 0.91 40.67 3.79
N GLY A 777 1.79 40.86 4.81
CA GLY A 777 1.52 40.46 6.19
C GLY A 777 0.36 41.24 6.82
N ILE A 778 0.28 42.54 6.59
CA ILE A 778 -0.82 43.40 7.09
C ILE A 778 -2.15 43.03 6.43
N GLU A 779 -2.17 42.73 5.15
CA GLU A 779 -3.38 42.20 4.45
C GLU A 779 -3.88 40.93 5.13
N LYS A 780 -2.96 40.02 5.50
CA LYS A 780 -3.27 38.75 6.18
C LYS A 780 -3.72 38.94 7.63
N ILE A 781 -3.31 40.01 8.30
CA ILE A 781 -3.85 40.39 9.62
C ILE A 781 -5.32 40.79 9.50
N PHE A 782 -5.66 41.64 8.53
CA PHE A 782 -7.06 42.03 8.28
C PHE A 782 -7.91 40.82 7.83
N ALA A 783 -7.32 39.85 7.14
CA ALA A 783 -7.97 38.60 6.80
C ALA A 783 -8.09 37.62 7.98
N GLY A 784 -7.55 37.90 9.15
CA GLY A 784 -7.64 37.08 10.36
C GLY A 784 -6.80 35.82 10.34
N HIS A 785 -5.72 35.78 9.56
CA HIS A 785 -4.84 34.62 9.42
C HIS A 785 -3.64 34.64 10.38
N THR A 786 -3.12 35.82 10.71
CA THR A 786 -1.93 36.01 11.55
C THR A 786 -2.05 37.32 12.35
N ASP A 787 -1.05 37.66 13.14
CA ASP A 787 -0.97 38.91 13.91
C ASP A 787 0.30 39.70 13.62
N MET A 788 0.33 40.93 14.11
CA MET A 788 1.46 41.85 13.90
C MET A 788 2.77 41.38 14.58
N LEU A 789 2.67 40.57 15.65
CA LEU A 789 3.85 40.00 16.31
C LEU A 789 4.58 39.03 15.37
N GLN A 790 3.83 38.18 14.66
CA GLN A 790 4.41 37.22 13.71
C GLN A 790 4.97 37.94 12.48
N VAL A 791 4.25 38.92 11.93
CA VAL A 791 4.73 39.71 10.79
C VAL A 791 6.02 40.44 11.14
N ARG A 792 6.10 41.07 12.28
CA ARG A 792 7.32 41.78 12.75
C ARG A 792 8.52 40.83 12.89
N LYS A 793 8.34 39.61 13.41
CA LYS A 793 9.44 38.64 13.58
C LYS A 793 10.18 38.35 12.29
N VAL A 794 9.50 38.38 11.13
CA VAL A 794 10.07 37.98 9.85
C VAL A 794 10.32 39.14 8.87
N THR A 795 9.80 40.31 9.14
CA THR A 795 9.91 41.51 8.28
C THR A 795 10.75 42.63 8.90
N ILE A 796 11.48 42.35 9.99
CA ILE A 796 12.35 43.37 10.61
C ILE A 796 13.50 43.68 9.66
N LYS A 797 13.36 44.82 9.03
CA LYS A 797 14.28 45.92 8.81
C LYS A 797 13.50 47.14 8.39
#